data_ab6adaa214aeace9dfb49423da4dd408
#
_entry.id   ab6adaa214aeace9dfb49423da4dd408
#
_cell.length_a   1.000
_cell.length_b   1.000
_cell.length_c   1.000
_cell.angle_alpha   90.00
_cell.angle_beta   90.00
_cell.angle_gamma   90.00
#
_symmetry.space_group_name_H-M   'P 1'
#
loop_
_entity.id
_entity.type
_entity.pdbx_description
1 polymer ?
#
loop_
_entity_poly.entity_id
_entity_poly.type
_entity_poly.pdbx_seq_one_letter_code
_entity_poly.pdbx_strand_id
1 'polypeptide(L)'
;MKLSLQASAASAALALLPPSIRKALAIPAAVVAGTIQDVQHVVILMQENRSFDHYFGTLRGVRGFGDRHPITLASGEPVWNQSDGLRVIPPYHLDTKRTSAWRVPSTPHSFADAQAAWNQGKFGFWPKFKTPDSMGYYRRGDLPFQFALAEAFTICDAYHCSLTTGTDPNRIVFWSGTNFNPQLRARGENCTDADSEPDNLRCWVRGALPQPGYNYVGSPFQWPTIPDVLESVGISWRIYQDPNDNWTGALHGGLAFESFRSAQPGSGLYEKGMRNWSLEQFAQHVRADTLPQVTWILPAPLWSEHPSPSSPLQGAEFTSRVLDALTANPRVWGRTVFFMTFDENDGQFDHVPAPAPASYNLDGTIAEDSTLDLRGEYFSDAQRKYLDPADTTSGSVRPWGLGPRVPMLVISPWSKGGWVNSQVFDHTSVGQFLEKRFDIQVPAISPWHRAICGDLTSAFDFQHANETALPRLPKTRGSAAVIAKISRLPTATPPGKPEPLFQEPGVRPSRALAYELHADARHELAQNKVRVNFRNTGGLGAVFHVYDQLQLERIPRRYTVEAGKELADTWDVGGDQYHLWVLGPNGFLREFQGGGTEAAEPQARVHYDAHRHMIELTVTSPEALALTIVANAHRADGPWKLALAPGRPATRRWLLSESGHWYDFTAQSQTWSRRFAGRLETGLHGVSDPAIALS
;
A
#
# COMPACT_ATOMS: atom_id res chain seq x y z
N MET A 1 -18.77 32.49 -22.23
CA MET A 1 -19.86 31.52 -21.92
C MET A 1 -19.33 30.17 -21.42
N LYS A 2 -18.28 29.55 -21.99
CA LYS A 2 -17.73 28.26 -21.49
C LYS A 2 -17.09 28.36 -20.11
N LEU A 3 -16.38 29.42 -19.80
CA LEU A 3 -15.76 29.64 -18.47
C LEU A 3 -16.80 29.85 -17.35
N SER A 4 -17.91 30.51 -17.62
CA SER A 4 -18.98 30.73 -16.63
C SER A 4 -19.78 29.45 -16.33
N LEU A 5 -19.95 28.56 -17.30
CA LEU A 5 -20.59 27.25 -17.11
C LEU A 5 -19.72 26.28 -16.34
N GLN A 6 -18.38 26.32 -16.52
CA GLN A 6 -17.45 25.51 -15.73
C GLN A 6 -17.34 25.98 -14.26
N ALA A 7 -17.35 27.29 -14.03
CA ALA A 7 -17.37 27.84 -12.66
C ALA A 7 -18.67 27.53 -11.92
N SER A 8 -19.83 27.57 -12.59
CA SER A 8 -21.10 27.22 -11.98
C SER A 8 -21.23 25.71 -11.68
N ALA A 9 -20.69 24.85 -12.53
CA ALA A 9 -20.66 23.40 -12.30
C ALA A 9 -19.72 23.01 -11.16
N ALA A 10 -18.56 23.67 -11.04
CA ALA A 10 -17.62 23.47 -9.93
C ALA A 10 -18.23 23.94 -8.60
N SER A 11 -18.91 25.08 -8.56
CA SER A 11 -19.61 25.58 -7.37
C SER A 11 -20.75 24.65 -6.93
N ALA A 12 -21.50 24.10 -7.87
CA ALA A 12 -22.57 23.13 -7.57
C ALA A 12 -22.01 21.78 -7.05
N ALA A 13 -20.88 21.33 -7.59
CA ALA A 13 -20.21 20.12 -7.12
C ALA A 13 -19.65 20.29 -5.68
N LEU A 14 -19.06 21.44 -5.39
CA LEU A 14 -18.58 21.80 -4.05
C LEU A 14 -19.70 21.78 -3.00
N ALA A 15 -20.91 22.23 -3.37
CA ALA A 15 -22.05 22.26 -2.47
C ALA A 15 -22.55 20.86 -2.02
N LEU A 16 -22.14 19.81 -2.71
CA LEU A 16 -22.56 18.43 -2.44
C LEU A 16 -21.61 17.66 -1.51
N LEU A 17 -20.43 18.22 -1.19
CA LEU A 17 -19.45 17.61 -0.29
C LEU A 17 -19.85 17.75 1.18
N PRO A 18 -19.37 16.86 2.06
CA PRO A 18 -19.42 17.10 3.50
C PRO A 18 -18.84 18.46 3.86
N PRO A 19 -19.44 19.18 4.81
CA PRO A 19 -19.01 20.56 5.15
C PRO A 19 -17.53 20.67 5.51
N SER A 20 -16.98 19.70 6.27
CA SER A 20 -15.56 19.64 6.64
C SER A 20 -14.63 19.57 5.43
N ILE A 21 -14.97 18.74 4.46
CA ILE A 21 -14.19 18.57 3.22
C ILE A 21 -14.27 19.85 2.37
N ARG A 22 -15.47 20.44 2.21
CA ARG A 22 -15.63 21.70 1.48
C ARG A 22 -14.78 22.81 2.06
N LYS A 23 -14.79 22.94 3.38
CA LYS A 23 -14.02 23.96 4.09
C LYS A 23 -12.50 23.74 3.88
N ALA A 24 -12.03 22.52 3.98
CA ALA A 24 -10.62 22.17 3.74
C ALA A 24 -10.16 22.50 2.31
N LEU A 25 -11.00 22.21 1.31
CA LEU A 25 -10.70 22.50 -0.09
C LEU A 25 -10.67 24.00 -0.40
N ALA A 26 -11.52 24.79 0.27
CA ALA A 26 -11.63 26.24 0.04
C ALA A 26 -10.43 27.03 0.57
N ILE A 27 -9.68 26.50 1.53
CA ILE A 27 -8.53 27.19 2.11
C ILE A 27 -7.29 26.88 1.26
N PRO A 28 -6.56 27.90 0.74
CA PRO A 28 -5.36 27.70 -0.06
C PRO A 28 -4.18 27.25 0.79
N ALA A 29 -3.19 26.67 0.14
CA ALA A 29 -1.88 26.40 0.72
C ALA A 29 -1.13 27.72 0.98
N ALA A 30 -0.38 27.78 2.07
CA ALA A 30 0.53 28.88 2.36
C ALA A 30 1.88 28.61 1.69
N VAL A 31 1.97 28.87 0.39
CA VAL A 31 3.21 28.66 -0.40
C VAL A 31 4.17 29.81 -0.15
N VAL A 32 5.38 29.51 0.32
CA VAL A 32 6.49 30.43 0.53
C VAL A 32 7.71 29.99 -0.28
N ALA A 33 8.18 28.74 -0.04
CA ALA A 33 9.32 28.16 -0.74
C ALA A 33 8.91 27.27 -1.92
N GLY A 34 7.64 26.82 -1.97
CA GLY A 34 7.17 25.85 -2.94
C GLY A 34 7.77 24.46 -2.74
N THR A 35 8.12 24.12 -1.51
CA THR A 35 8.75 22.85 -1.14
C THR A 35 8.13 22.30 0.16
N ILE A 36 8.55 21.11 0.57
CA ILE A 36 8.15 20.50 1.85
C ILE A 36 8.42 21.44 3.05
N GLN A 37 9.32 22.40 2.93
CA GLN A 37 9.63 23.35 4.01
C GLN A 37 8.46 24.30 4.34
N ASP A 38 7.47 24.41 3.46
CA ASP A 38 6.25 25.18 3.73
C ASP A 38 5.30 24.48 4.72
N VAL A 39 5.49 23.18 4.95
CA VAL A 39 4.71 22.39 5.91
C VAL A 39 5.17 22.75 7.33
N GLN A 40 4.28 23.33 8.13
CA GLN A 40 4.58 23.65 9.53
C GLN A 40 3.97 22.66 10.52
N HIS A 41 2.90 22.00 10.14
CA HIS A 41 2.21 21.03 10.98
C HIS A 41 2.00 19.73 10.23
N VAL A 42 2.41 18.63 10.85
CA VAL A 42 2.13 17.26 10.39
C VAL A 42 1.20 16.62 11.40
N VAL A 43 -0.04 16.36 11.01
CA VAL A 43 -1.08 15.72 11.83
C VAL A 43 -1.26 14.30 11.32
N ILE A 44 -1.33 13.35 12.23
CA ILE A 44 -1.36 11.93 11.89
C ILE A 44 -2.50 11.27 12.66
N LEU A 45 -3.40 10.60 11.92
CA LEU A 45 -4.48 9.78 12.46
C LEU A 45 -4.34 8.38 11.87
N MET A 46 -4.02 7.41 12.71
CA MET A 46 -4.02 6.00 12.34
C MET A 46 -5.28 5.36 12.92
N GLN A 47 -6.16 4.94 12.01
CA GLN A 47 -7.38 4.21 12.32
C GLN A 47 -7.09 2.69 12.39
N GLU A 48 -8.11 1.87 12.57
CA GLU A 48 -8.01 0.45 12.83
C GLU A 48 -8.62 -0.40 11.72
N ASN A 49 -7.85 -1.34 11.31
CA ASN A 49 -8.11 -2.63 10.73
C ASN A 49 -8.98 -2.63 9.48
N ARG A 50 -8.46 -2.06 8.36
CA ARG A 50 -9.15 -2.11 7.06
C ARG A 50 -8.16 -2.29 5.92
N SER A 51 -8.42 -3.27 5.02
CA SER A 51 -7.64 -3.38 3.79
C SER A 51 -8.03 -2.33 2.76
N PHE A 52 -7.16 -2.11 1.78
CA PHE A 52 -7.43 -1.19 0.68
C PHE A 52 -8.61 -1.67 -0.17
N ASP A 53 -8.66 -2.93 -0.57
CA ASP A 53 -9.75 -3.47 -1.38
C ASP A 53 -11.09 -3.46 -0.66
N HIS A 54 -11.10 -3.72 0.64
CA HIS A 54 -12.29 -3.67 1.47
C HIS A 54 -12.99 -2.29 1.40
N TYR A 55 -12.20 -1.20 1.35
CA TYR A 55 -12.71 0.18 1.28
C TYR A 55 -12.78 0.72 -0.14
N PHE A 56 -11.71 0.57 -0.91
CA PHE A 56 -11.50 1.27 -2.17
C PHE A 56 -11.31 0.37 -3.39
N GLY A 57 -11.48 -0.95 -3.25
CA GLY A 57 -11.38 -1.87 -4.38
C GLY A 57 -12.33 -1.54 -5.54
N THR A 58 -13.44 -0.84 -5.26
CA THR A 58 -14.40 -0.37 -6.28
C THR A 58 -14.17 1.06 -6.76
N LEU A 59 -13.23 1.80 -6.18
CA LEU A 59 -12.99 3.20 -6.55
C LEU A 59 -12.34 3.28 -7.93
N ARG A 60 -12.83 4.20 -8.77
CA ARG A 60 -12.24 4.41 -10.11
C ARG A 60 -10.79 4.84 -10.05
N GLY A 61 -10.01 4.40 -11.02
CA GLY A 61 -8.65 4.87 -11.28
C GLY A 61 -7.64 4.59 -10.17
N VAL A 62 -7.88 3.55 -9.36
CA VAL A 62 -6.92 2.95 -8.43
C VAL A 62 -6.68 1.51 -8.83
N ARG A 63 -5.63 0.86 -8.35
CA ARG A 63 -5.42 -0.57 -8.50
C ARG A 63 -6.37 -1.33 -7.58
N GLY A 64 -7.61 -1.54 -8.04
CA GLY A 64 -8.72 -2.19 -7.35
C GLY A 64 -9.19 -3.43 -8.09
N PHE A 65 -10.49 -3.73 -8.04
CA PHE A 65 -11.07 -4.95 -8.63
C PHE A 65 -11.02 -5.01 -10.17
N GLY A 66 -10.67 -3.93 -10.84
CA GLY A 66 -10.39 -3.90 -12.27
C GLY A 66 -8.90 -4.08 -12.61
N ASP A 67 -8.06 -4.53 -11.68
CA ASP A 67 -6.65 -4.80 -11.96
C ASP A 67 -6.53 -5.75 -13.15
N ARG A 68 -5.72 -5.36 -14.13
CA ARG A 68 -5.54 -6.09 -15.38
C ARG A 68 -4.57 -7.26 -15.27
N HIS A 69 -3.81 -7.32 -14.18
CA HIS A 69 -2.76 -8.30 -13.97
C HIS A 69 -2.87 -8.98 -12.58
N PRO A 70 -4.08 -9.48 -12.22
CA PRO A 70 -4.25 -10.23 -11.00
C PRO A 70 -3.44 -11.53 -11.08
N ILE A 71 -2.81 -11.92 -9.98
CA ILE A 71 -2.05 -13.18 -9.97
C ILE A 71 -2.95 -14.39 -10.19
N THR A 72 -2.37 -15.45 -10.73
CA THR A 72 -3.02 -16.74 -10.91
C THR A 72 -2.74 -17.63 -9.69
N LEU A 73 -3.80 -18.17 -9.10
CA LEU A 73 -3.73 -19.11 -7.99
C LEU A 73 -3.23 -20.47 -8.44
N ALA A 74 -2.77 -21.30 -7.51
CA ALA A 74 -2.40 -22.70 -7.76
C ALA A 74 -3.52 -23.54 -8.39
N SER A 75 -4.77 -23.15 -8.20
CA SER A 75 -5.94 -23.72 -8.87
C SER A 75 -6.08 -23.37 -10.37
N GLY A 76 -5.26 -22.46 -10.88
CA GLY A 76 -5.39 -21.87 -12.22
C GLY A 76 -6.38 -20.73 -12.31
N GLU A 77 -7.05 -20.39 -11.22
CA GLU A 77 -8.05 -19.34 -11.15
C GLU A 77 -7.41 -17.99 -10.77
N PRO A 78 -8.05 -16.84 -11.09
CA PRO A 78 -7.54 -15.56 -10.67
C PRO A 78 -7.63 -15.39 -9.14
N VAL A 79 -6.81 -14.51 -8.58
CA VAL A 79 -6.68 -14.26 -7.13
C VAL A 79 -7.99 -13.95 -6.41
N TRP A 80 -9.01 -13.48 -7.12
CA TRP A 80 -10.34 -13.24 -6.57
C TRP A 80 -11.06 -14.51 -6.08
N ASN A 81 -10.75 -15.68 -6.69
CA ASN A 81 -11.44 -16.92 -6.43
C ASN A 81 -10.83 -17.69 -5.25
N GLN A 82 -10.81 -17.02 -4.09
CA GLN A 82 -10.31 -17.60 -2.84
C GLN A 82 -11.22 -18.71 -2.31
N SER A 83 -10.66 -19.68 -1.61
CA SER A 83 -11.40 -20.84 -1.08
C SER A 83 -11.34 -20.91 0.46
N ASP A 84 -12.44 -21.34 1.08
CA ASP A 84 -12.46 -21.73 2.50
C ASP A 84 -12.04 -23.20 2.72
N GLY A 85 -11.68 -23.90 1.63
CA GLY A 85 -11.38 -25.32 1.62
C GLY A 85 -12.58 -26.20 1.24
N LEU A 86 -13.79 -25.66 1.19
CA LEU A 86 -15.03 -26.34 0.80
C LEU A 86 -15.65 -25.75 -0.46
N ARG A 87 -15.58 -24.43 -0.59
CA ARG A 87 -16.12 -23.69 -1.73
C ARG A 87 -15.27 -22.45 -2.04
N VAL A 88 -15.44 -21.92 -3.24
CA VAL A 88 -14.87 -20.63 -3.63
C VAL A 88 -15.75 -19.50 -3.12
N ILE A 89 -15.13 -18.51 -2.49
CA ILE A 89 -15.78 -17.31 -1.94
C ILE A 89 -15.04 -16.08 -2.52
N PRO A 90 -15.47 -15.54 -3.65
CA PRO A 90 -14.91 -14.31 -4.19
C PRO A 90 -15.33 -13.10 -3.35
N PRO A 91 -14.68 -11.93 -3.52
CA PRO A 91 -15.11 -10.70 -2.88
C PRO A 91 -16.59 -10.39 -3.15
N TYR A 92 -17.32 -9.94 -2.13
CA TYR A 92 -18.75 -9.67 -2.22
C TYR A 92 -19.13 -8.32 -1.60
N HIS A 93 -20.20 -7.72 -2.11
CA HIS A 93 -20.66 -6.40 -1.70
C HIS A 93 -21.31 -6.40 -0.31
N LEU A 94 -20.81 -5.57 0.59
CA LEU A 94 -21.38 -5.27 1.90
C LEU A 94 -22.46 -4.19 1.76
N ASP A 95 -23.70 -4.60 1.39
CA ASP A 95 -24.79 -3.65 1.16
C ASP A 95 -25.34 -3.10 2.49
N THR A 96 -24.94 -1.90 2.83
CA THR A 96 -25.32 -1.20 4.08
C THR A 96 -26.78 -0.75 4.11
N LYS A 97 -27.50 -0.84 2.99
CA LYS A 97 -28.94 -0.53 2.92
C LYS A 97 -29.82 -1.74 3.24
N ARG A 98 -29.31 -2.95 3.00
CA ARG A 98 -30.05 -4.20 3.16
C ARG A 98 -29.59 -5.00 4.37
N THR A 99 -28.35 -4.79 4.82
CA THR A 99 -27.71 -5.56 5.88
C THR A 99 -27.11 -4.66 6.95
N SER A 100 -26.71 -5.25 8.07
CA SER A 100 -25.97 -4.58 9.14
C SER A 100 -24.49 -4.37 8.83
N ALA A 101 -24.11 -4.34 7.55
CA ALA A 101 -22.72 -4.32 7.05
C ALA A 101 -21.86 -3.14 7.53
N TRP A 102 -22.45 -2.12 8.15
CA TRP A 102 -21.66 -1.11 8.88
C TRP A 102 -20.85 -1.70 10.05
N ARG A 103 -21.28 -2.82 10.58
CA ARG A 103 -20.60 -3.56 11.64
C ARG A 103 -20.30 -4.97 11.16
N VAL A 104 -19.20 -5.11 10.45
CA VAL A 104 -18.65 -6.43 10.14
C VAL A 104 -17.98 -7.01 11.38
N PRO A 105 -17.97 -8.33 11.58
CA PRO A 105 -17.19 -8.93 12.65
C PRO A 105 -15.70 -8.69 12.41
N SER A 106 -14.92 -8.60 13.48
CA SER A 106 -13.46 -8.70 13.41
C SER A 106 -13.07 -10.11 12.96
N THR A 107 -12.07 -10.20 12.11
CA THR A 107 -11.57 -11.46 11.57
C THR A 107 -10.21 -11.80 12.19
N PRO A 108 -9.74 -13.05 12.14
CA PRO A 108 -8.40 -13.39 12.61
C PRO A 108 -7.32 -12.52 11.94
N HIS A 109 -6.42 -11.93 12.73
CA HIS A 109 -5.37 -11.03 12.23
C HIS A 109 -4.04 -11.17 12.99
N SER A 110 -3.79 -12.35 13.56
CA SER A 110 -2.49 -12.69 14.15
C SER A 110 -1.48 -13.10 13.06
N PHE A 111 -0.22 -13.18 13.45
CA PHE A 111 0.86 -13.55 12.53
C PHE A 111 0.63 -14.93 11.88
N ALA A 112 0.24 -15.93 12.66
CA ALA A 112 0.09 -17.29 12.15
C ALA A 112 -0.98 -17.38 11.04
N ASP A 113 -2.17 -16.84 11.28
CA ASP A 113 -3.26 -16.89 10.30
C ASP A 113 -2.99 -15.96 9.09
N ALA A 114 -2.29 -14.83 9.31
CA ALA A 114 -1.91 -13.92 8.23
C ALA A 114 -0.87 -14.55 7.31
N GLN A 115 0.14 -15.22 7.85
CA GLN A 115 1.14 -15.95 7.06
C GLN A 115 0.50 -17.14 6.31
N ALA A 116 -0.42 -17.85 6.95
CA ALA A 116 -1.15 -18.95 6.32
C ALA A 116 -2.05 -18.49 5.16
N ALA A 117 -2.77 -17.38 5.34
CA ALA A 117 -3.59 -16.78 4.28
C ALA A 117 -2.76 -16.23 3.12
N TRP A 118 -1.65 -15.56 3.42
CA TRP A 118 -0.71 -15.08 2.42
C TRP A 118 0.01 -16.20 1.66
N ASN A 119 0.28 -17.33 2.34
CA ASN A 119 0.87 -18.54 1.77
C ASN A 119 2.12 -18.24 0.92
N GLN A 120 3.06 -17.46 1.47
CA GLN A 120 4.30 -17.01 0.81
C GLN A 120 4.07 -16.27 -0.52
N GLY A 121 2.91 -15.65 -0.71
CA GLY A 121 2.55 -14.89 -1.92
C GLY A 121 1.75 -15.69 -2.95
N LYS A 122 1.43 -16.97 -2.69
CA LYS A 122 0.58 -17.80 -3.55
C LYS A 122 -0.91 -17.55 -3.35
N PHE A 123 -1.32 -17.13 -2.14
CA PHE A 123 -2.73 -16.98 -1.76
C PHE A 123 -3.53 -18.29 -1.90
N GLY A 124 -4.83 -18.18 -2.18
CA GLY A 124 -5.72 -19.30 -2.52
C GLY A 124 -6.71 -19.67 -1.44
N PHE A 125 -6.37 -19.50 -0.17
CA PHE A 125 -7.18 -19.96 0.96
C PHE A 125 -7.48 -18.85 1.97
N TRP A 126 -7.60 -17.61 1.54
CA TRP A 126 -7.82 -16.46 2.41
C TRP A 126 -9.01 -16.65 3.37
N PRO A 127 -10.25 -17.00 2.89
CA PRO A 127 -11.39 -17.19 3.77
C PRO A 127 -11.24 -18.38 4.76
N LYS A 128 -10.37 -19.32 4.45
CA LYS A 128 -10.11 -20.48 5.35
C LYS A 128 -9.43 -20.03 6.65
N PHE A 129 -8.49 -19.10 6.54
CA PHE A 129 -7.71 -18.60 7.67
C PHE A 129 -8.26 -17.32 8.28
N LYS A 130 -8.99 -16.53 7.48
CA LYS A 130 -9.50 -15.19 7.82
C LYS A 130 -11.03 -15.13 7.93
N THR A 131 -11.73 -16.27 7.85
CA THR A 131 -13.18 -16.40 7.75
C THR A 131 -13.79 -15.85 6.44
N PRO A 132 -14.98 -16.33 6.05
CA PRO A 132 -15.69 -15.81 4.86
C PRO A 132 -16.00 -14.31 4.89
N ASP A 133 -16.13 -13.71 6.08
CA ASP A 133 -16.43 -12.29 6.25
C ASP A 133 -15.29 -11.38 5.76
N SER A 134 -14.08 -11.92 5.71
CA SER A 134 -12.90 -11.22 5.21
C SER A 134 -12.97 -10.82 3.72
N MET A 135 -13.85 -11.45 2.96
CA MET A 135 -14.02 -11.19 1.52
C MET A 135 -15.02 -10.06 1.22
N GLY A 136 -15.59 -9.42 2.26
CA GLY A 136 -16.53 -8.34 2.09
C GLY A 136 -15.89 -7.03 1.63
N TYR A 137 -16.54 -6.26 0.73
CA TYR A 137 -16.09 -4.94 0.31
C TYR A 137 -17.23 -3.93 0.25
N TYR A 138 -16.88 -2.65 0.38
CA TYR A 138 -17.82 -1.55 0.27
C TYR A 138 -17.80 -0.88 -1.11
N ARG A 139 -18.90 -0.18 -1.41
CA ARG A 139 -19.02 0.70 -2.57
C ARG A 139 -19.18 2.15 -2.12
N ARG A 140 -19.06 3.08 -3.04
CA ARG A 140 -19.23 4.53 -2.80
C ARG A 140 -20.50 4.88 -2.02
N GLY A 141 -21.59 4.17 -2.28
CA GLY A 141 -22.88 4.39 -1.60
C GLY A 141 -22.86 3.98 -0.13
N ASP A 142 -21.92 3.11 0.26
CA ASP A 142 -21.73 2.63 1.60
C ASP A 142 -20.73 3.50 2.38
N LEU A 143 -19.66 3.97 1.74
CA LEU A 143 -18.61 4.81 2.34
C LEU A 143 -18.54 6.22 1.74
N PRO A 144 -19.63 7.01 1.77
CA PRO A 144 -19.69 8.27 1.04
C PRO A 144 -18.65 9.29 1.49
N PHE A 145 -18.28 9.32 2.77
CA PHE A 145 -17.30 10.26 3.32
C PHE A 145 -15.86 9.89 2.90
N GLN A 146 -15.48 8.62 3.04
CA GLN A 146 -14.15 8.13 2.69
C GLN A 146 -13.91 8.28 1.18
N PHE A 147 -14.90 7.94 0.35
CA PHE A 147 -14.83 8.16 -1.10
C PHE A 147 -14.74 9.66 -1.45
N ALA A 148 -15.45 10.53 -0.71
CA ALA A 148 -15.35 11.97 -0.94
C ALA A 148 -13.96 12.52 -0.57
N LEU A 149 -13.31 12.00 0.47
CA LEU A 149 -11.92 12.34 0.80
C LEU A 149 -10.97 11.92 -0.31
N ALA A 150 -11.09 10.68 -0.82
CA ALA A 150 -10.27 10.18 -1.91
C ALA A 150 -10.49 10.95 -3.24
N GLU A 151 -11.70 11.47 -3.48
CA GLU A 151 -11.98 12.32 -4.63
C GLU A 151 -11.50 13.77 -4.45
N ALA A 152 -11.34 14.21 -3.21
CA ALA A 152 -10.92 15.58 -2.90
C ALA A 152 -9.40 15.75 -2.79
N PHE A 153 -8.70 14.73 -2.33
CA PHE A 153 -7.28 14.76 -1.99
C PHE A 153 -6.49 13.64 -2.70
N THR A 154 -5.29 13.34 -2.23
CA THR A 154 -4.49 12.25 -2.80
C THR A 154 -4.74 10.95 -2.01
N ILE A 155 -5.04 9.85 -2.74
CA ILE A 155 -5.07 8.49 -2.22
C ILE A 155 -3.82 7.73 -2.68
N CYS A 156 -3.18 6.97 -1.77
CA CYS A 156 -2.07 6.10 -2.09
C CYS A 156 -2.59 4.66 -2.22
N ASP A 157 -2.56 4.11 -3.43
CA ASP A 157 -3.11 2.78 -3.73
C ASP A 157 -2.08 1.64 -3.67
N ALA A 158 -0.87 1.98 -3.22
CA ALA A 158 0.20 1.03 -2.92
C ALA A 158 0.83 1.31 -1.52
N TYR A 159 0.00 1.76 -0.57
CA TYR A 159 0.40 1.87 0.83
C TYR A 159 0.05 0.58 1.57
N HIS A 160 1.04 -0.02 2.20
CA HIS A 160 0.97 -1.30 2.89
C HIS A 160 1.08 -1.13 4.40
N CYS A 161 0.48 -2.00 5.19
CA CYS A 161 0.95 -2.17 6.57
C CYS A 161 2.38 -2.75 6.53
N SER A 162 3.18 -2.43 7.55
CA SER A 162 4.62 -2.75 7.50
C SER A 162 4.90 -4.23 7.72
N LEU A 163 4.03 -4.90 8.45
CA LEU A 163 4.20 -6.30 8.85
C LEU A 163 2.95 -7.12 8.55
N THR A 164 3.15 -8.40 8.25
CA THR A 164 2.07 -9.36 8.01
C THR A 164 1.53 -9.91 9.34
N THR A 165 0.97 -9.04 10.17
CA THR A 165 0.42 -9.36 11.50
C THR A 165 -0.52 -8.24 11.97
N GLY A 166 -0.95 -8.27 13.23
CA GLY A 166 -1.96 -7.39 13.81
C GLY A 166 -1.45 -6.01 14.25
N THR A 167 -2.29 -5.38 15.07
CA THR A 167 -2.21 -3.98 15.51
C THR A 167 -0.88 -3.59 16.14
N ASP A 168 -0.48 -4.24 17.23
CA ASP A 168 0.64 -3.78 18.07
C ASP A 168 1.98 -3.74 17.31
N PRO A 169 2.41 -4.79 16.60
CA PRO A 169 3.66 -4.76 15.85
C PRO A 169 3.67 -3.67 14.77
N ASN A 170 2.57 -3.50 14.04
CA ASN A 170 2.46 -2.45 13.02
C ASN A 170 2.52 -1.05 13.64
N ARG A 171 1.90 -0.84 14.78
CA ARG A 171 2.00 0.43 15.52
C ARG A 171 3.40 0.66 16.08
N ILE A 172 4.09 -0.37 16.55
CA ILE A 172 5.49 -0.25 17.00
C ILE A 172 6.39 0.20 15.84
N VAL A 173 6.23 -0.37 14.64
CA VAL A 173 6.93 0.11 13.44
C VAL A 173 6.59 1.56 13.15
N PHE A 174 5.33 1.92 13.19
CA PHE A 174 4.87 3.29 12.95
C PHE A 174 5.48 4.31 13.94
N TRP A 175 5.70 3.91 15.21
CA TRP A 175 6.23 4.77 16.25
C TRP A 175 7.76 4.83 16.30
N SER A 176 8.46 3.85 15.72
CA SER A 176 9.93 3.76 15.87
C SER A 176 10.69 3.36 14.61
N GLY A 177 9.99 2.90 13.57
CA GLY A 177 10.60 2.40 12.33
C GLY A 177 10.85 0.90 12.31
N THR A 178 10.64 0.17 13.42
CA THR A 178 10.85 -1.28 13.46
C THR A 178 10.13 -1.93 14.66
N ASN A 179 9.73 -3.21 14.50
CA ASN A 179 9.32 -4.09 15.60
C ASN A 179 10.48 -5.00 16.07
N PHE A 180 11.68 -4.83 15.53
CA PHE A 180 12.85 -5.66 15.82
C PHE A 180 13.88 -4.92 16.65
N ASN A 181 14.73 -5.70 17.33
CA ASN A 181 15.91 -5.15 17.96
C ASN A 181 16.91 -4.63 16.90
N PRO A 182 17.13 -3.30 16.78
CA PRO A 182 18.03 -2.75 15.77
C PRO A 182 19.48 -3.20 15.91
N GLN A 183 19.91 -3.59 17.12
CA GLN A 183 21.27 -4.06 17.37
C GLN A 183 21.48 -5.48 16.80
N LEU A 184 20.49 -6.36 16.90
CA LEU A 184 20.50 -7.67 16.26
C LEU A 184 20.52 -7.54 14.75
N ARG A 185 19.65 -6.68 14.21
CA ARG A 185 19.64 -6.37 12.78
C ARG A 185 20.98 -5.84 12.28
N ALA A 186 21.60 -4.90 13.01
CA ALA A 186 22.91 -4.36 12.64
C ALA A 186 24.00 -5.42 12.56
N ARG A 187 23.88 -6.52 13.30
CA ARG A 187 24.74 -7.71 13.18
C ARG A 187 24.32 -8.66 12.06
N GLY A 188 23.25 -8.33 11.33
CA GLY A 188 22.70 -9.15 10.25
C GLY A 188 21.98 -10.40 10.74
N GLU A 189 21.46 -10.37 11.96
CA GLU A 189 20.68 -11.46 12.52
C GLU A 189 19.21 -11.35 12.15
N ASN A 190 18.57 -12.47 11.86
CA ASN A 190 17.13 -12.55 11.71
C ASN A 190 16.45 -12.48 13.09
N CYS A 191 15.27 -11.89 13.15
CA CYS A 191 14.51 -11.83 14.38
C CYS A 191 13.91 -13.19 14.75
N THR A 192 13.85 -13.46 16.04
CA THR A 192 13.22 -14.65 16.60
C THR A 192 12.11 -14.26 17.56
N ASP A 193 11.30 -15.24 17.95
CA ASP A 193 10.28 -15.08 18.99
C ASP A 193 10.85 -14.73 20.37
N ALA A 194 12.15 -14.96 20.60
CA ALA A 194 12.85 -14.55 21.81
C ALA A 194 13.22 -13.06 21.80
N ASP A 195 13.47 -12.48 20.62
CA ASP A 195 13.91 -11.10 20.47
C ASP A 195 12.74 -10.14 20.26
N SER A 196 11.79 -10.52 19.41
CA SER A 196 10.61 -9.73 19.11
C SER A 196 9.47 -10.64 18.64
N GLU A 197 8.46 -10.73 19.43
CA GLU A 197 7.29 -11.56 19.09
C GLU A 197 6.52 -10.97 17.90
N PRO A 198 6.07 -11.80 16.95
CA PRO A 198 5.30 -11.31 15.80
C PRO A 198 3.91 -10.78 16.17
N ASP A 199 3.29 -11.27 17.26
CA ASP A 199 2.03 -10.77 17.81
C ASP A 199 2.27 -9.94 19.09
N ASN A 200 3.29 -9.14 19.07
CA ASN A 200 3.82 -8.39 20.20
C ASN A 200 2.76 -7.52 20.88
N LEU A 201 2.47 -7.84 22.15
CA LEU A 201 1.48 -7.11 22.96
C LEU A 201 2.11 -6.06 23.90
N ARG A 202 3.31 -5.59 23.62
CA ARG A 202 4.02 -4.65 24.52
C ARG A 202 3.36 -3.28 24.61
N CYS A 203 2.53 -2.89 23.65
CA CYS A 203 1.71 -1.69 23.75
C CYS A 203 0.52 -1.84 24.71
N TRP A 204 0.13 -3.05 25.04
CA TRP A 204 -1.02 -3.29 25.92
C TRP A 204 -0.71 -2.94 27.36
N VAL A 205 -1.71 -2.32 28.00
CA VAL A 205 -1.72 -2.03 29.42
C VAL A 205 -2.94 -2.70 30.03
N ARG A 206 -2.74 -3.52 31.04
CA ARG A 206 -3.85 -4.15 31.76
C ARG A 206 -4.42 -3.17 32.78
N GLY A 207 -5.71 -2.84 32.62
CA GLY A 207 -6.42 -1.91 33.50
C GLY A 207 -6.81 -0.62 32.82
N ALA A 208 -7.20 0.38 33.61
CA ALA A 208 -7.52 1.70 33.08
C ALA A 208 -6.27 2.42 32.56
N LEU A 209 -6.48 3.49 31.85
CA LEU A 209 -5.48 4.30 31.14
C LEU A 209 -4.16 4.54 31.86
N PRO A 210 -3.09 4.85 31.09
CA PRO A 210 -1.74 5.09 31.61
C PRO A 210 -1.74 6.08 32.77
N GLN A 211 -1.47 5.53 33.93
CA GLN A 211 -1.23 6.23 35.19
C GLN A 211 0.06 5.65 35.77
N PRO A 212 0.85 6.35 36.55
CA PRO A 212 1.97 5.72 37.24
C PRO A 212 1.54 4.42 37.94
N GLY A 213 2.22 3.31 37.64
CA GLY A 213 1.91 2.00 38.23
C GLY A 213 1.16 1.02 37.34
N TYR A 214 1.14 1.20 36.01
CA TYR A 214 0.58 0.23 35.08
C TYR A 214 1.24 -1.15 35.10
N ASN A 215 0.40 -2.16 34.88
CA ASN A 215 0.85 -3.51 34.52
C ASN A 215 1.13 -3.57 33.02
N TYR A 216 2.32 -3.18 32.60
CA TYR A 216 2.78 -3.33 31.23
C TYR A 216 3.01 -4.78 30.85
N VAL A 217 2.81 -5.11 29.59
CA VAL A 217 3.08 -6.42 29.04
C VAL A 217 4.53 -6.49 28.56
N GLY A 218 5.28 -7.49 29.04
CA GLY A 218 6.67 -7.74 28.63
C GLY A 218 7.67 -6.65 29.04
N SER A 219 8.95 -6.90 28.75
CA SER A 219 10.02 -5.92 28.94
C SER A 219 9.95 -4.83 27.86
N PRO A 220 10.25 -3.57 28.19
CA PRO A 220 10.20 -2.48 27.22
C PRO A 220 11.35 -2.57 26.22
N PHE A 221 11.11 -2.03 25.03
CA PHE A 221 12.14 -1.81 24.03
C PHE A 221 13.04 -0.62 24.42
N GLN A 222 14.32 -0.69 24.01
CA GLN A 222 15.34 0.26 24.43
C GLN A 222 15.75 1.26 23.32
N TRP A 223 15.32 1.07 22.09
CA TRP A 223 15.66 2.00 21.02
C TRP A 223 14.69 3.19 20.96
N PRO A 224 15.11 4.34 20.41
CA PRO A 224 14.31 5.55 20.45
C PRO A 224 13.06 5.46 19.56
N THR A 225 11.97 6.04 20.01
CA THR A 225 10.78 6.32 19.21
C THR A 225 10.96 7.62 18.41
N ILE A 226 10.06 7.85 17.43
CA ILE A 226 10.02 9.13 16.70
C ILE A 226 9.81 10.32 17.68
N PRO A 227 8.88 10.27 18.66
CA PRO A 227 8.80 11.30 19.68
C PRO A 227 10.09 11.56 20.46
N ASP A 228 10.87 10.52 20.80
CA ASP A 228 12.17 10.68 21.46
C ASP A 228 13.14 11.49 20.58
N VAL A 229 13.17 11.15 19.27
CA VAL A 229 14.01 11.88 18.30
C VAL A 229 13.58 13.35 18.19
N LEU A 230 12.28 13.61 18.05
CA LEU A 230 11.75 14.99 17.99
C LEU A 230 12.08 15.79 19.24
N GLU A 231 11.93 15.16 20.42
CA GLU A 231 12.25 15.79 21.69
C GLU A 231 13.72 16.18 21.80
N SER A 232 14.62 15.30 21.34
CA SER A 232 16.08 15.51 21.40
C SER A 232 16.57 16.69 20.58
N VAL A 233 15.83 17.06 19.52
CA VAL A 233 16.18 18.16 18.60
C VAL A 233 15.28 19.39 18.78
N GLY A 234 14.37 19.38 19.76
CA GLY A 234 13.53 20.54 20.08
C GLY A 234 12.36 20.77 19.10
N ILE A 235 11.99 19.79 18.27
CA ILE A 235 10.78 19.86 17.44
C ILE A 235 9.56 19.65 18.34
N SER A 236 8.60 20.57 18.28
CA SER A 236 7.41 20.47 19.10
C SER A 236 6.47 19.36 18.62
N TRP A 237 6.00 18.54 19.56
CA TRP A 237 5.10 17.43 19.25
C TRP A 237 4.09 17.20 20.37
N ARG A 238 3.00 16.47 20.07
CA ARG A 238 2.00 16.06 21.07
C ARG A 238 1.14 14.91 20.57
N ILE A 239 0.68 14.09 21.53
CA ILE A 239 -0.34 13.06 21.33
C ILE A 239 -1.66 13.58 21.90
N TYR A 240 -2.72 13.57 21.07
CA TYR A 240 -4.09 13.81 21.48
C TYR A 240 -4.82 12.48 21.54
N GLN A 241 -5.38 12.16 22.68
CA GLN A 241 -6.03 10.88 22.93
C GLN A 241 -7.26 11.08 23.84
N ASP A 242 -8.19 10.12 23.82
CA ASP A 242 -9.36 10.20 24.67
C ASP A 242 -8.94 10.16 26.15
N PRO A 243 -9.42 11.11 26.98
CA PRO A 243 -9.07 11.14 28.39
C PRO A 243 -9.62 9.95 29.19
N ASN A 244 -10.58 9.23 28.66
CA ASN A 244 -11.24 8.10 29.35
C ASN A 244 -10.84 6.74 28.80
N ASP A 245 -10.46 6.66 27.53
CA ASP A 245 -10.20 5.38 26.88
C ASP A 245 -9.36 5.55 25.58
N ASN A 246 -8.18 4.94 25.56
CA ASN A 246 -7.33 4.80 24.38
C ASN A 246 -7.18 3.33 23.96
N TRP A 247 -8.20 2.52 24.19
CA TRP A 247 -8.22 1.09 23.98
C TRP A 247 -7.11 0.35 24.73
N THR A 248 -7.10 0.55 26.07
CA THR A 248 -6.13 -0.09 26.97
C THR A 248 -4.65 0.13 26.57
N GLY A 249 -4.36 1.18 25.81
CA GLY A 249 -3.02 1.51 25.36
C GLY A 249 -2.62 0.95 24.01
N ALA A 250 -3.39 0.02 23.41
CA ALA A 250 -3.02 -0.62 22.14
C ALA A 250 -2.74 0.39 21.00
N LEU A 251 -3.47 1.50 20.97
CA LEU A 251 -3.26 2.54 19.95
C LEU A 251 -2.03 3.42 20.23
N HIS A 252 -1.47 3.33 21.42
CA HIS A 252 -0.31 4.13 21.83
C HIS A 252 0.98 3.31 21.76
N GLY A 253 1.54 3.17 20.57
CA GLY A 253 2.74 2.36 20.34
C GLY A 253 3.96 2.74 21.19
N GLY A 254 4.03 3.97 21.68
CA GLY A 254 5.07 4.42 22.61
C GLY A 254 5.11 3.63 23.93
N LEU A 255 4.00 3.04 24.36
CA LEU A 255 3.95 2.23 25.59
C LEU A 255 4.75 0.92 25.53
N ALA A 256 5.22 0.54 24.35
CA ALA A 256 6.18 -0.57 24.20
C ALA A 256 7.61 -0.20 24.61
N PHE A 257 7.90 1.10 24.83
CA PHE A 257 9.28 1.61 24.97
C PHE A 257 9.59 2.11 26.38
N GLU A 258 10.84 1.91 26.80
CA GLU A 258 11.34 2.32 28.12
C GLU A 258 11.18 3.81 28.35
N SER A 259 11.44 4.64 27.33
CA SER A 259 11.36 6.09 27.45
C SER A 259 9.96 6.55 27.88
N PHE A 260 8.89 5.94 27.35
CA PHE A 260 7.53 6.25 27.76
C PHE A 260 7.11 5.60 29.08
N ARG A 261 7.52 4.33 29.31
CA ARG A 261 7.20 3.60 30.54
C ARG A 261 7.84 4.22 31.77
N SER A 262 9.03 4.80 31.64
CA SER A 262 9.76 5.48 32.72
C SER A 262 9.46 6.97 32.84
N ALA A 263 8.69 7.55 31.90
CA ALA A 263 8.37 8.96 31.89
C ALA A 263 7.63 9.39 33.17
N GLN A 264 8.10 10.43 33.83
CA GLN A 264 7.53 10.96 35.07
C GLN A 264 6.75 12.23 34.82
N PRO A 265 5.70 12.53 35.64
CA PRO A 265 5.01 13.81 35.59
C PRO A 265 5.99 14.98 35.64
N GLY A 266 5.79 15.96 34.75
CA GLY A 266 6.68 17.09 34.54
C GLY A 266 7.81 16.88 33.52
N SER A 267 8.07 15.64 33.06
CA SER A 267 8.99 15.41 31.96
C SER A 267 8.31 15.73 30.61
N GLY A 268 9.12 16.08 29.58
CA GLY A 268 8.61 16.38 28.25
C GLY A 268 7.79 15.25 27.63
N LEU A 269 8.29 14.01 27.73
CA LEU A 269 7.58 12.82 27.24
C LEU A 269 6.25 12.59 27.96
N TYR A 270 6.22 12.75 29.29
CA TYR A 270 4.99 12.58 30.04
C TYR A 270 3.94 13.64 29.67
N GLU A 271 4.32 14.92 29.70
CA GLU A 271 3.37 16.03 29.46
C GLU A 271 2.84 16.06 28.03
N LYS A 272 3.63 15.60 27.05
CA LYS A 272 3.24 15.62 25.63
C LYS A 272 2.61 14.30 25.17
N GLY A 273 3.03 13.15 25.73
CA GLY A 273 2.68 11.83 25.22
C GLY A 273 1.89 10.94 26.16
N MET A 274 2.08 11.06 27.49
CA MET A 274 1.41 10.20 28.48
C MET A 274 0.16 10.87 29.09
N ARG A 275 0.12 12.19 29.08
CA ARG A 275 -1.03 12.97 29.54
C ARG A 275 -2.15 12.93 28.52
N ASN A 276 -3.39 12.81 28.98
CA ASN A 276 -4.56 12.83 28.12
C ASN A 276 -4.87 14.26 27.63
N TRP A 277 -4.73 14.47 26.32
CA TRP A 277 -5.10 15.69 25.63
C TRP A 277 -6.31 15.43 24.75
N SER A 278 -7.45 16.03 25.06
CA SER A 278 -8.69 15.76 24.31
C SER A 278 -8.72 16.39 22.92
N LEU A 279 -9.66 15.96 22.08
CA LEU A 279 -9.91 16.54 20.76
C LEU A 279 -10.38 18.02 20.88
N GLU A 280 -11.06 18.41 21.97
CA GLU A 280 -11.43 19.81 22.25
C GLU A 280 -10.20 20.67 22.49
N GLN A 281 -9.21 20.15 23.23
CA GLN A 281 -7.93 20.82 23.44
C GLN A 281 -7.12 20.92 22.13
N PHE A 282 -7.15 19.89 21.29
CA PHE A 282 -6.61 19.97 19.93
C PHE A 282 -7.24 21.13 19.16
N ALA A 283 -8.58 21.21 19.14
CA ALA A 283 -9.29 22.28 18.46
C ALA A 283 -8.98 23.67 19.07
N GLN A 284 -8.73 23.77 20.37
CA GLN A 284 -8.28 25.01 21.04
C GLN A 284 -6.88 25.41 20.56
N HIS A 285 -5.93 24.50 20.53
CA HIS A 285 -4.56 24.75 20.05
C HIS A 285 -4.54 25.19 18.58
N VAL A 286 -5.38 24.59 17.74
CA VAL A 286 -5.54 25.03 16.34
C VAL A 286 -6.07 26.46 16.27
N ARG A 287 -7.14 26.78 17.00
CA ARG A 287 -7.71 28.14 16.99
C ARG A 287 -6.74 29.21 17.50
N ALA A 288 -5.93 28.86 18.49
CA ALA A 288 -4.93 29.75 19.08
C ALA A 288 -3.63 29.87 18.28
N ASP A 289 -3.48 29.16 17.16
CA ASP A 289 -2.22 29.07 16.37
C ASP A 289 -1.03 28.53 17.21
N THR A 290 -1.32 27.56 18.10
CA THR A 290 -0.35 26.93 19.03
C THR A 290 -0.27 25.40 18.82
N LEU A 291 -0.76 24.92 17.67
CA LEU A 291 -0.65 23.51 17.32
C LEU A 291 0.83 23.11 17.21
N PRO A 292 1.28 21.99 17.79
CA PRO A 292 2.65 21.50 17.62
C PRO A 292 2.99 21.20 16.16
N GLN A 293 4.29 21.12 15.88
CA GLN A 293 4.80 20.78 14.54
C GLN A 293 4.43 19.34 14.15
N VAL A 294 4.45 18.39 15.10
CA VAL A 294 4.02 17.02 14.87
C VAL A 294 2.95 16.63 15.88
N THR A 295 1.87 16.05 15.37
CA THR A 295 0.69 15.71 16.17
C THR A 295 0.21 14.30 15.83
N TRP A 296 0.11 13.44 16.82
CA TRP A 296 -0.62 12.18 16.72
C TRP A 296 -2.00 12.32 17.36
N ILE A 297 -3.02 11.76 16.69
CA ILE A 297 -4.39 11.68 17.20
C ILE A 297 -4.73 10.20 17.35
N LEU A 298 -5.03 9.77 18.57
CA LEU A 298 -5.43 8.40 18.89
C LEU A 298 -6.93 8.43 19.20
N PRO A 299 -7.77 7.74 18.37
CA PRO A 299 -9.20 7.67 18.62
C PRO A 299 -9.50 6.69 19.77
N ALA A 300 -10.58 6.94 20.51
CA ALA A 300 -11.15 5.92 21.40
C ALA A 300 -11.70 4.74 20.56
N PRO A 301 -11.84 3.52 21.12
CA PRO A 301 -12.27 2.32 20.39
C PRO A 301 -13.51 2.53 19.54
N LEU A 302 -14.48 3.29 20.05
CA LEU A 302 -15.74 3.58 19.35
C LEU A 302 -15.57 4.41 18.07
N TRP A 303 -14.45 5.12 17.93
CA TRP A 303 -14.16 6.05 16.82
C TRP A 303 -13.01 5.55 15.91
N SER A 304 -12.45 4.38 16.22
CA SER A 304 -11.22 3.87 15.61
C SER A 304 -11.41 3.21 14.22
N GLU A 305 -12.62 2.96 13.80
CA GLU A 305 -13.01 2.13 12.62
C GLU A 305 -12.78 0.62 12.79
N HIS A 306 -12.21 0.15 13.91
CA HIS A 306 -12.09 -1.29 14.15
C HIS A 306 -13.43 -2.00 13.92
N PRO A 307 -13.47 -3.15 13.26
CA PRO A 307 -14.71 -3.87 12.92
C PRO A 307 -15.68 -4.04 14.09
N SER A 308 -15.20 -4.14 15.30
CA SER A 308 -15.97 -4.11 16.55
C SER A 308 -15.10 -3.47 17.64
N PRO A 309 -15.53 -2.47 18.40
CA PRO A 309 -16.92 -1.94 18.52
C PRO A 309 -17.25 -0.78 17.58
N SER A 310 -16.35 -0.35 16.70
CA SER A 310 -16.52 0.80 15.83
C SER A 310 -17.18 0.45 14.48
N SER A 311 -17.16 1.41 13.58
CA SER A 311 -17.65 1.26 12.20
C SER A 311 -17.07 2.35 11.30
N PRO A 312 -17.10 2.18 9.98
CA PRO A 312 -16.69 3.23 9.03
C PRO A 312 -17.43 4.55 9.19
N LEU A 313 -18.69 4.53 9.67
CA LEU A 313 -19.46 5.77 9.91
C LEU A 313 -18.95 6.55 11.13
N GLN A 314 -18.56 5.84 12.19
CA GLN A 314 -18.04 6.45 13.40
C GLN A 314 -16.66 7.05 13.14
N GLY A 315 -15.78 6.33 12.42
CA GLY A 315 -14.50 6.89 12.01
C GLY A 315 -14.61 8.06 11.05
N ALA A 316 -15.59 8.01 10.12
CA ALA A 316 -15.89 9.16 9.25
C ALA A 316 -16.30 10.39 10.05
N GLU A 317 -17.15 10.24 11.08
CA GLU A 317 -17.51 11.33 11.95
C GLU A 317 -16.30 11.86 12.72
N PHE A 318 -15.47 10.99 13.27
CA PHE A 318 -14.27 11.39 13.99
C PHE A 318 -13.29 12.15 13.09
N THR A 319 -13.00 11.61 11.91
CA THR A 319 -12.14 12.26 10.90
C THR A 319 -12.72 13.63 10.47
N SER A 320 -14.04 13.72 10.32
CA SER A 320 -14.72 14.98 10.02
C SER A 320 -14.49 16.02 11.14
N ARG A 321 -14.57 15.61 12.41
CA ARG A 321 -14.30 16.50 13.56
C ARG A 321 -12.84 16.98 13.60
N VAL A 322 -11.87 16.11 13.29
CA VAL A 322 -10.46 16.48 13.18
C VAL A 322 -10.28 17.53 12.07
N LEU A 323 -10.88 17.29 10.89
CA LEU A 323 -10.78 18.19 9.76
C LEU A 323 -11.49 19.53 10.03
N ASP A 324 -12.64 19.53 10.71
CA ASP A 324 -13.34 20.74 11.14
C ASP A 324 -12.50 21.55 12.12
N ALA A 325 -11.83 20.89 13.06
CA ALA A 325 -10.92 21.53 14.01
C ALA A 325 -9.75 22.20 13.29
N LEU A 326 -9.06 21.47 12.40
CA LEU A 326 -7.93 21.99 11.61
C LEU A 326 -8.33 23.20 10.75
N THR A 327 -9.47 23.11 10.08
CA THR A 327 -9.95 24.19 9.22
C THR A 327 -10.61 25.35 9.97
N ALA A 328 -10.78 25.26 11.28
CA ALA A 328 -11.24 26.37 12.11
C ALA A 328 -10.29 27.58 12.08
N ASN A 329 -9.00 27.33 11.88
CA ASN A 329 -8.00 28.36 11.66
C ASN A 329 -7.37 28.19 10.25
N PRO A 330 -7.75 29.02 9.26
CA PRO A 330 -7.21 28.93 7.90
C PRO A 330 -5.69 29.07 7.82
N ARG A 331 -5.08 29.84 8.74
CA ARG A 331 -3.64 30.02 8.79
C ARG A 331 -2.91 28.72 9.18
N VAL A 332 -3.45 27.98 10.15
CA VAL A 332 -2.93 26.66 10.55
C VAL A 332 -3.15 25.66 9.42
N TRP A 333 -4.40 25.55 8.92
CA TRP A 333 -4.73 24.60 7.86
C TRP A 333 -3.89 24.80 6.59
N GLY A 334 -3.69 26.06 6.16
CA GLY A 334 -2.89 26.39 4.97
C GLY A 334 -1.43 25.90 5.04
N ARG A 335 -0.95 25.46 6.22
CA ARG A 335 0.41 24.98 6.48
C ARG A 335 0.45 23.55 7.02
N THR A 336 -0.67 22.83 6.92
CA THR A 336 -0.85 21.51 7.53
C THR A 336 -0.87 20.40 6.48
N VAL A 337 -0.16 19.32 6.79
CA VAL A 337 -0.35 18.00 6.18
C VAL A 337 -1.08 17.11 7.18
N PHE A 338 -2.15 16.48 6.75
CA PHE A 338 -2.90 15.51 7.55
C PHE A 338 -2.85 14.14 6.86
N PHE A 339 -2.15 13.19 7.49
CA PHE A 339 -2.11 11.78 7.10
C PHE A 339 -3.20 11.01 7.83
N MET A 340 -4.07 10.34 7.09
CA MET A 340 -5.07 9.42 7.62
C MET A 340 -4.82 8.04 7.02
N THR A 341 -4.51 7.07 7.86
CA THR A 341 -4.20 5.69 7.46
C THR A 341 -4.80 4.68 8.43
N PHE A 342 -4.53 3.41 8.21
CA PHE A 342 -4.91 2.28 9.03
C PHE A 342 -3.67 1.48 9.41
N ASP A 343 -3.67 0.87 10.57
CA ASP A 343 -2.50 0.14 11.09
C ASP A 343 -2.30 -1.21 10.38
N GLU A 344 -3.39 -1.95 10.14
CA GLU A 344 -3.36 -3.23 9.43
C GLU A 344 -4.75 -3.54 8.84
N ASN A 345 -4.90 -4.70 8.21
CA ASN A 345 -6.08 -5.07 7.43
C ASN A 345 -7.18 -5.85 8.19
N ASP A 346 -7.06 -6.13 9.49
CA ASP A 346 -7.90 -7.06 10.28
C ASP A 346 -7.83 -8.50 9.77
N GLY A 347 -7.70 -8.83 8.70
CA GLY A 347 -7.84 -10.06 7.94
C GLY A 347 -8.65 -9.81 6.69
N GLN A 348 -9.08 -8.56 6.44
CA GLN A 348 -9.81 -8.22 5.23
C GLN A 348 -8.93 -8.44 4.01
N PHE A 349 -9.50 -9.03 2.97
CA PHE A 349 -8.80 -9.41 1.75
C PHE A 349 -8.25 -8.19 1.00
N ASP A 350 -7.05 -8.34 0.47
CA ASP A 350 -6.46 -7.46 -0.55
C ASP A 350 -5.81 -8.32 -1.63
N HIS A 351 -6.09 -8.03 -2.90
CA HIS A 351 -5.66 -8.88 -4.02
C HIS A 351 -4.21 -8.68 -4.42
N VAL A 352 -3.60 -7.54 -4.04
CA VAL A 352 -2.26 -7.20 -4.49
C VAL A 352 -1.21 -7.88 -3.62
N PRO A 353 -0.32 -8.71 -4.19
CA PRO A 353 0.80 -9.26 -3.44
C PRO A 353 1.69 -8.15 -2.90
N ALA A 354 1.85 -8.12 -1.58
CA ALA A 354 2.69 -7.13 -0.94
C ALA A 354 4.17 -7.33 -1.33
N PRO A 355 4.93 -6.26 -1.59
CA PRO A 355 6.37 -6.33 -1.70
C PRO A 355 6.95 -6.99 -0.44
N ALA A 356 7.86 -7.94 -0.62
CA ALA A 356 8.49 -8.62 0.50
C ALA A 356 9.96 -8.93 0.16
N PRO A 357 10.82 -9.14 1.17
CA PRO A 357 12.17 -9.67 0.96
C PRO A 357 12.17 -11.01 0.24
N ALA A 358 13.32 -11.43 -0.25
CA ALA A 358 13.53 -12.70 -0.92
C ALA A 358 12.94 -13.89 -0.14
N SER A 359 12.36 -14.86 -0.85
CA SER A 359 11.72 -16.02 -0.22
C SER A 359 12.76 -16.97 0.36
N TYR A 360 12.38 -17.70 1.41
CA TYR A 360 13.12 -18.88 1.87
C TYR A 360 12.48 -20.16 1.31
N ASN A 361 13.33 -21.07 0.87
CA ASN A 361 12.95 -22.44 0.56
C ASN A 361 12.62 -23.20 1.86
N LEU A 362 11.93 -24.32 1.75
CA LEU A 362 11.58 -25.15 2.90
C LEU A 362 12.82 -25.76 3.60
N ASP A 363 13.94 -25.88 2.91
CA ASP A 363 15.23 -26.34 3.47
C ASP A 363 16.00 -25.24 4.26
N GLY A 364 15.46 -24.03 4.31
CA GLY A 364 16.06 -22.90 5.02
C GLY A 364 17.09 -22.11 4.21
N THR A 365 17.22 -22.38 2.92
CA THR A 365 18.05 -21.56 2.02
C THR A 365 17.25 -20.41 1.41
N ILE A 366 17.92 -19.28 1.11
CA ILE A 366 17.30 -18.19 0.36
C ILE A 366 17.07 -18.65 -1.09
N ALA A 367 15.88 -18.45 -1.62
CA ALA A 367 15.49 -18.93 -2.93
C ALA A 367 16.02 -18.06 -4.07
N GLU A 368 16.28 -16.81 -3.80
CA GLU A 368 16.68 -15.78 -4.79
C GLU A 368 17.66 -14.77 -4.21
N ASP A 369 18.04 -13.77 -5.01
CA ASP A 369 19.04 -12.76 -4.68
C ASP A 369 18.41 -11.35 -4.51
N SER A 370 19.19 -10.43 -3.97
CA SER A 370 18.85 -9.04 -3.72
C SER A 370 20.09 -8.16 -3.90
N THR A 371 19.90 -6.92 -4.35
CA THR A 371 20.99 -5.96 -4.46
C THR A 371 21.44 -5.37 -3.11
N LEU A 372 20.67 -5.61 -2.05
CA LEU A 372 21.02 -5.22 -0.68
C LEU A 372 20.90 -6.39 0.30
N ASP A 373 21.56 -6.24 1.45
CA ASP A 373 21.51 -7.23 2.52
C ASP A 373 20.10 -7.26 3.14
N LEU A 374 19.48 -8.41 3.13
CA LEU A 374 18.11 -8.64 3.64
C LEU A 374 18.11 -9.27 5.05
N ARG A 375 19.27 -9.53 5.66
CA ARG A 375 19.32 -10.08 7.02
C ARG A 375 18.65 -9.11 7.99
N GLY A 376 17.86 -9.67 8.91
CA GLY A 376 17.04 -8.87 9.83
C GLY A 376 15.67 -8.47 9.30
N GLU A 377 15.32 -8.83 8.05
CA GLU A 377 13.98 -8.61 7.49
C GLU A 377 13.08 -9.86 7.62
N TYR A 378 13.53 -10.86 8.35
CA TYR A 378 12.85 -12.15 8.50
C TYR A 378 12.55 -12.45 9.95
N PHE A 379 11.49 -13.22 10.16
CA PHE A 379 11.15 -13.84 11.42
C PHE A 379 11.48 -15.34 11.37
N SER A 380 12.09 -15.86 12.42
CA SER A 380 12.39 -17.28 12.58
C SER A 380 11.69 -17.80 13.83
N ASP A 381 10.67 -18.62 13.65
CA ASP A 381 9.91 -19.24 14.76
C ASP A 381 10.69 -20.43 15.35
N ALA A 382 11.79 -20.12 16.04
CA ALA A 382 12.69 -21.12 16.60
C ALA A 382 12.00 -22.02 17.63
N GLN A 383 11.04 -21.50 18.37
CA GLN A 383 10.26 -22.25 19.36
C GLN A 383 9.00 -22.89 18.79
N ARG A 384 8.74 -22.70 17.50
CA ARG A 384 7.55 -23.21 16.81
C ARG A 384 6.23 -22.76 17.45
N LYS A 385 6.19 -21.57 18.03
CA LYS A 385 5.06 -21.00 18.74
C LYS A 385 3.93 -20.54 17.81
N TYR A 386 4.30 -20.11 16.60
CA TYR A 386 3.40 -19.50 15.62
C TYR A 386 3.09 -20.45 14.44
N LEU A 387 3.09 -21.76 14.71
CA LEU A 387 2.73 -22.74 13.69
C LEU A 387 1.24 -22.74 13.42
N ASP A 388 0.88 -22.75 12.14
CA ASP A 388 -0.44 -23.16 11.70
C ASP A 388 -0.34 -24.53 10.99
N PRO A 389 -0.97 -25.60 11.52
CA PRO A 389 -0.90 -26.93 10.90
C PRO A 389 -1.48 -27.02 9.48
N ALA A 390 -2.32 -26.06 9.10
CA ALA A 390 -2.92 -26.02 7.77
C ALA A 390 -2.02 -25.29 6.74
N ASP A 391 -0.99 -24.58 7.20
CA ASP A 391 0.00 -23.93 6.36
C ASP A 391 1.23 -24.82 6.21
N THR A 392 1.43 -25.36 5.02
CA THR A 392 2.54 -26.28 4.68
C THR A 392 3.93 -25.67 4.83
N THR A 393 4.02 -24.34 4.90
CA THR A 393 5.27 -23.59 5.05
C THR A 393 5.48 -23.06 6.48
N SER A 394 4.56 -23.38 7.37
CA SER A 394 4.59 -22.96 8.78
C SER A 394 5.87 -23.41 9.48
N GLY A 395 6.44 -22.53 10.30
CA GLY A 395 7.68 -22.79 11.06
C GLY A 395 8.98 -22.58 10.27
N SER A 396 8.91 -22.22 8.99
CA SER A 396 10.09 -21.80 8.22
C SER A 396 10.46 -20.34 8.53
N VAL A 397 11.63 -19.92 8.07
CA VAL A 397 12.02 -18.50 8.07
C VAL A 397 11.11 -17.77 7.08
N ARG A 398 10.50 -16.66 7.53
CA ARG A 398 9.50 -15.92 6.75
C ARG A 398 9.77 -14.43 6.78
N PRO A 399 9.51 -13.71 5.67
CA PRO A 399 9.51 -12.26 5.70
C PRO A 399 8.52 -11.72 6.75
N TRP A 400 8.90 -10.70 7.46
CA TRP A 400 7.99 -9.97 8.34
C TRP A 400 6.88 -9.24 7.56
N GLY A 401 7.24 -8.60 6.47
CA GLY A 401 6.38 -7.76 5.65
C GLY A 401 6.94 -7.56 4.23
N LEU A 402 6.37 -6.63 3.49
CA LEU A 402 5.21 -5.82 3.89
C LEU A 402 3.95 -6.71 4.00
N GLY A 403 2.97 -6.21 4.77
CA GLY A 403 1.66 -6.83 4.83
C GLY A 403 0.72 -6.31 3.72
N PRO A 404 -0.59 -6.68 3.77
CA PRO A 404 -1.58 -6.23 2.82
C PRO A 404 -1.65 -4.71 2.71
N ARG A 405 -2.19 -4.20 1.59
CA ARG A 405 -2.45 -2.76 1.47
C ARG A 405 -3.51 -2.31 2.45
N VAL A 406 -3.29 -1.14 3.02
CA VAL A 406 -4.26 -0.42 3.85
C VAL A 406 -4.50 0.97 3.26
N PRO A 407 -5.66 1.61 3.48
CA PRO A 407 -5.90 2.93 2.96
C PRO A 407 -4.95 3.98 3.54
N MET A 408 -4.40 4.84 2.67
CA MET A 408 -3.69 6.05 3.06
C MET A 408 -4.26 7.22 2.26
N LEU A 409 -4.80 8.19 2.99
CA LEU A 409 -5.28 9.46 2.45
C LEU A 409 -4.36 10.59 2.91
N VAL A 410 -3.80 11.29 1.94
CA VAL A 410 -2.96 12.47 2.17
C VAL A 410 -3.83 13.70 1.99
N ILE A 411 -4.22 14.31 3.11
CA ILE A 411 -5.22 15.37 3.19
C ILE A 411 -4.51 16.68 3.49
N SER A 412 -4.39 17.55 2.50
CA SER A 412 -3.61 18.78 2.63
C SER A 412 -3.99 19.78 1.54
N PRO A 413 -3.76 21.08 1.75
CA PRO A 413 -3.87 22.06 0.68
C PRO A 413 -2.98 21.75 -0.53
N TRP A 414 -1.86 21.04 -0.35
CA TRP A 414 -0.91 20.63 -1.41
C TRP A 414 -1.24 19.29 -2.08
N SER A 415 -2.27 18.58 -1.63
CA SER A 415 -2.66 17.26 -2.17
C SER A 415 -4.06 17.24 -2.78
N LYS A 416 -4.70 18.40 -2.98
CA LYS A 416 -6.04 18.54 -3.56
C LYS A 416 -6.10 18.07 -5.01
N GLY A 417 -7.26 17.52 -5.45
CA GLY A 417 -7.54 17.25 -6.85
C GLY A 417 -7.88 15.80 -7.18
N GLY A 418 -8.06 14.92 -6.18
CA GLY A 418 -8.45 13.53 -6.39
C GLY A 418 -7.36 12.68 -7.05
N TRP A 419 -6.11 12.91 -6.69
CA TRP A 419 -4.95 12.21 -7.22
C TRP A 419 -4.85 10.78 -6.73
N VAL A 420 -4.27 9.89 -7.53
CA VAL A 420 -3.72 8.62 -7.08
C VAL A 420 -2.20 8.68 -7.09
N ASN A 421 -1.59 8.09 -6.06
CA ASN A 421 -0.16 7.85 -5.95
C ASN A 421 0.09 6.35 -5.80
N SER A 422 0.71 5.74 -6.80
CA SER A 422 0.98 4.30 -6.86
C SER A 422 2.44 3.95 -6.51
N GLN A 423 3.14 4.84 -5.79
CA GLN A 423 4.42 4.52 -5.18
C GLN A 423 4.21 3.60 -3.99
N VAL A 424 5.11 2.64 -3.81
CA VAL A 424 5.09 1.76 -2.63
C VAL A 424 5.43 2.59 -1.39
N PHE A 425 4.58 2.46 -0.38
CA PHE A 425 4.73 3.07 0.94
C PHE A 425 4.37 2.07 2.02
N ASP A 426 4.82 2.33 3.24
CA ASP A 426 4.40 1.66 4.45
C ASP A 426 4.39 2.61 5.66
N HIS A 427 4.26 2.10 6.87
CA HIS A 427 4.25 2.94 8.07
C HIS A 427 5.56 3.69 8.30
N THR A 428 6.70 3.16 7.84
CA THR A 428 7.99 3.86 7.91
C THR A 428 8.03 5.11 7.04
N SER A 429 7.18 5.18 6.02
CA SER A 429 7.09 6.33 5.11
C SER A 429 6.70 7.63 5.82
N VAL A 430 5.90 7.54 6.89
CA VAL A 430 5.57 8.71 7.72
C VAL A 430 6.80 9.20 8.48
N GLY A 431 7.59 8.28 9.04
CA GLY A 431 8.89 8.59 9.66
C GLY A 431 9.84 9.25 8.66
N GLN A 432 9.97 8.70 7.45
CA GLN A 432 10.80 9.26 6.38
C GLN A 432 10.31 10.67 5.93
N PHE A 433 8.99 10.91 5.93
CA PHE A 433 8.45 12.25 5.68
C PHE A 433 8.90 13.26 6.76
N LEU A 434 8.87 12.84 8.03
CA LEU A 434 9.34 13.68 9.14
C LEU A 434 10.85 13.94 9.06
N GLU A 435 11.64 12.93 8.69
CA GLU A 435 13.08 13.10 8.40
C GLU A 435 13.30 14.18 7.34
N LYS A 436 12.62 14.06 6.22
CA LYS A 436 12.74 14.99 5.09
C LYS A 436 12.31 16.42 5.47
N ARG A 437 11.25 16.54 6.27
CA ARG A 437 10.69 17.84 6.66
C ARG A 437 11.52 18.55 7.74
N PHE A 438 12.00 17.81 8.71
CA PHE A 438 12.62 18.37 9.91
C PHE A 438 14.13 18.15 10.01
N ASP A 439 14.74 17.55 9.00
CA ASP A 439 16.17 17.20 8.96
C ASP A 439 16.59 16.38 10.20
N ILE A 440 15.80 15.36 10.49
CA ILE A 440 16.03 14.39 11.56
C ILE A 440 16.34 13.01 10.98
N GLN A 441 16.69 12.06 11.84
CA GLN A 441 16.85 10.66 11.46
C GLN A 441 16.06 9.75 12.39
N VAL A 442 15.32 8.78 11.82
CA VAL A 442 14.69 7.67 12.53
C VAL A 442 15.59 6.44 12.36
N PRO A 443 16.53 6.19 13.27
CA PRO A 443 17.65 5.30 13.02
C PRO A 443 17.28 3.82 12.89
N ALA A 444 16.11 3.45 13.38
CA ALA A 444 15.64 2.07 13.36
C ALA A 444 14.95 1.64 12.05
N ILE A 445 14.65 2.55 11.13
CA ILE A 445 14.13 2.20 9.79
C ILE A 445 15.23 1.43 9.03
N SER A 446 14.89 0.23 8.57
CA SER A 446 15.86 -0.64 7.92
C SER A 446 16.27 -0.15 6.52
N PRO A 447 17.45 -0.57 6.02
CA PRO A 447 17.86 -0.28 4.65
C PRO A 447 16.86 -0.78 3.59
N TRP A 448 16.22 -1.93 3.82
CA TRP A 448 15.24 -2.47 2.90
C TRP A 448 13.99 -1.59 2.81
N HIS A 449 13.39 -1.20 3.95
CA HIS A 449 12.25 -0.28 3.96
C HIS A 449 12.60 1.06 3.30
N ARG A 450 13.80 1.60 3.56
CA ARG A 450 14.27 2.84 2.92
C ARG A 450 14.43 2.72 1.41
N ALA A 451 14.83 1.55 0.93
CA ALA A 451 15.04 1.33 -0.50
C ALA A 451 13.72 1.22 -1.27
N ILE A 452 12.72 0.53 -0.72
CA ILE A 452 11.48 0.22 -1.44
C ILE A 452 10.29 1.09 -1.06
N CYS A 453 10.25 1.67 0.15
CA CYS A 453 9.16 2.53 0.61
C CYS A 453 9.55 4.00 0.47
N GLY A 454 8.70 4.77 -0.20
CA GLY A 454 8.91 6.20 -0.39
C GLY A 454 8.66 7.02 0.88
N ASP A 455 9.04 8.30 0.83
CA ASP A 455 8.92 9.28 1.91
C ASP A 455 7.62 10.11 1.86
N LEU A 456 6.62 9.69 1.10
CA LEU A 456 5.34 10.37 0.87
C LEU A 456 5.42 11.74 0.16
N THR A 457 6.59 12.29 -0.11
CA THR A 457 6.70 13.62 -0.76
C THR A 457 6.09 13.64 -2.16
N SER A 458 6.12 12.52 -2.89
CA SER A 458 5.50 12.37 -4.21
C SER A 458 3.96 12.51 -4.20
N ALA A 459 3.32 12.46 -3.02
CA ALA A 459 1.87 12.64 -2.89
C ALA A 459 1.42 14.10 -2.98
N PHE A 460 2.35 15.04 -3.03
CA PHE A 460 2.09 16.49 -3.00
C PHE A 460 2.50 17.19 -4.29
N ASP A 461 1.91 18.34 -4.51
CA ASP A 461 2.41 19.37 -5.43
C ASP A 461 2.62 20.66 -4.62
N PHE A 462 3.84 20.86 -4.17
CA PHE A 462 4.18 22.04 -3.37
C PHE A 462 4.29 23.31 -4.21
N GLN A 463 4.59 23.19 -5.51
CA GLN A 463 4.80 24.32 -6.40
C GLN A 463 3.49 24.88 -6.95
N HIS A 464 2.52 24.00 -7.29
CA HIS A 464 1.27 24.37 -7.96
C HIS A 464 0.02 24.00 -7.14
N ALA A 465 0.15 23.94 -5.81
CA ALA A 465 -0.87 23.48 -4.89
C ALA A 465 -2.26 24.15 -5.04
N ASN A 466 -2.27 25.43 -5.45
CA ASN A 466 -3.50 26.21 -5.55
C ASN A 466 -4.11 26.22 -6.96
N GLU A 467 -3.46 25.63 -7.95
CA GLU A 467 -3.88 25.59 -9.34
C GLU A 467 -4.77 24.39 -9.69
N THR A 468 -4.88 23.44 -8.76
CA THR A 468 -5.56 22.17 -9.02
C THR A 468 -7.09 22.34 -9.11
N ALA A 469 -7.67 21.92 -10.25
CA ALA A 469 -9.10 21.88 -10.44
C ALA A 469 -9.75 20.81 -9.54
N LEU A 470 -10.88 21.17 -8.90
CA LEU A 470 -11.62 20.23 -8.06
C LEU A 470 -12.45 19.27 -8.92
N PRO A 471 -12.41 17.95 -8.63
CA PRO A 471 -13.23 16.97 -9.34
C PRO A 471 -14.72 17.15 -9.03
N ARG A 472 -15.59 16.62 -9.90
CA ARG A 472 -17.03 16.49 -9.59
C ARG A 472 -17.20 15.40 -8.53
N LEU A 473 -17.82 15.75 -7.40
CA LEU A 473 -17.95 14.89 -6.25
C LEU A 473 -19.40 14.47 -6.02
N PRO A 474 -19.66 13.23 -5.55
CA PRO A 474 -21.02 12.74 -5.33
C PRO A 474 -21.64 13.37 -4.07
N LYS A 475 -22.98 13.31 -4.00
CA LYS A 475 -23.73 13.66 -2.79
C LYS A 475 -23.39 12.70 -1.67
N THR A 476 -22.91 13.21 -0.55
CA THR A 476 -22.65 12.43 0.67
C THR A 476 -23.77 12.71 1.68
N ARG A 477 -24.37 11.64 2.22
CA ARG A 477 -25.26 11.70 3.37
C ARG A 477 -24.63 10.85 4.44
N GLY A 478 -24.24 11.42 5.55
CA GLY A 478 -23.72 10.67 6.68
C GLY A 478 -24.22 11.30 7.97
N SER A 479 -24.60 10.50 8.93
CA SER A 479 -24.63 10.85 10.32
C SER A 479 -24.64 9.60 11.19
N ALA A 480 -24.04 9.65 12.36
CA ALA A 480 -24.05 8.60 13.37
C ALA A 480 -25.48 8.16 13.78
N ALA A 481 -26.51 8.99 13.58
CA ALA A 481 -27.90 8.64 13.81
C ALA A 481 -28.41 7.46 12.98
N VAL A 482 -27.74 7.11 11.88
CA VAL A 482 -28.06 5.95 11.04
C VAL A 482 -27.67 4.65 11.73
N ILE A 483 -26.62 4.65 12.54
CA ILE A 483 -26.06 3.42 13.19
C ILE A 483 -27.09 2.72 14.08
N ALA A 484 -27.89 3.46 14.83
CA ALA A 484 -28.91 2.89 15.73
C ALA A 484 -30.05 2.16 14.97
N LYS A 485 -30.28 2.50 13.70
CA LYS A 485 -31.29 1.85 12.84
C LYS A 485 -30.70 0.59 12.16
N ILE A 486 -29.41 0.58 11.89
CA ILE A 486 -28.72 -0.46 11.11
C ILE A 486 -28.55 -1.75 11.92
N SER A 487 -28.39 -1.66 13.24
CA SER A 487 -28.25 -2.84 14.11
C SER A 487 -29.45 -3.79 14.11
N ARG A 488 -30.56 -3.40 13.44
CA ARG A 488 -31.77 -4.23 13.27
C ARG A 488 -31.83 -4.97 11.92
N LEU A 489 -30.89 -4.70 11.01
CA LEU A 489 -30.84 -5.38 9.73
C LEU A 489 -30.13 -6.74 9.87
N PRO A 490 -30.39 -7.70 8.96
CA PRO A 490 -29.70 -8.98 8.97
C PRO A 490 -28.19 -8.81 8.75
N THR A 491 -27.41 -9.71 9.34
CA THR A 491 -25.95 -9.74 9.16
C THR A 491 -25.61 -9.94 7.68
N ALA A 492 -24.60 -9.21 7.18
CA ALA A 492 -24.07 -9.43 5.84
C ALA A 492 -23.36 -10.80 5.82
N THR A 493 -23.64 -11.60 4.81
CA THR A 493 -23.01 -12.92 4.61
C THR A 493 -22.63 -13.09 3.14
N PRO A 494 -21.61 -13.90 2.83
CA PRO A 494 -21.28 -14.23 1.45
C PRO A 494 -22.49 -14.78 0.71
N PRO A 495 -22.81 -14.27 -0.49
CA PRO A 495 -23.94 -14.74 -1.28
C PRO A 495 -23.75 -16.20 -1.71
N GLY A 496 -24.85 -16.96 -1.80
CA GLY A 496 -24.82 -18.33 -2.28
C GLY A 496 -24.41 -18.46 -3.75
N LYS A 497 -24.62 -17.41 -4.55
CA LYS A 497 -24.17 -17.29 -5.93
C LYS A 497 -23.30 -16.03 -6.03
N PRO A 498 -22.02 -16.15 -6.49
CA PRO A 498 -21.14 -15.02 -6.65
C PRO A 498 -21.72 -13.96 -7.60
N GLU A 499 -21.52 -12.70 -7.26
CA GLU A 499 -21.78 -11.56 -8.16
C GLU A 499 -20.51 -11.22 -8.94
N PRO A 500 -20.62 -10.69 -10.18
CA PRO A 500 -19.46 -10.16 -10.88
C PRO A 500 -18.80 -9.05 -10.06
N LEU A 501 -17.46 -9.04 -10.04
CA LEU A 501 -16.71 -7.95 -9.44
C LEU A 501 -16.99 -6.65 -10.19
N PHE A 502 -16.98 -5.57 -9.45
CA PHE A 502 -17.28 -4.24 -9.99
C PHE A 502 -16.20 -3.24 -9.54
N GLN A 503 -15.73 -2.44 -10.50
CA GLN A 503 -14.99 -1.21 -10.22
C GLN A 503 -15.60 -0.08 -11.05
N GLU A 504 -15.70 1.10 -10.48
CA GLU A 504 -16.21 2.29 -11.17
C GLU A 504 -15.34 2.61 -12.39
N PRO A 505 -15.93 2.84 -13.58
CA PRO A 505 -15.16 3.18 -14.77
C PRO A 505 -14.57 4.60 -14.68
N GLY A 506 -13.46 4.82 -15.38
CA GLY A 506 -12.83 6.11 -15.55
C GLY A 506 -11.46 6.22 -14.89
N VAL A 507 -10.75 7.26 -15.28
CA VAL A 507 -9.40 7.58 -14.81
C VAL A 507 -9.44 8.68 -13.75
N ARG A 508 -8.34 8.83 -13.04
CA ARG A 508 -8.05 9.97 -12.15
C ARG A 508 -6.66 10.50 -12.42
N PRO A 509 -6.36 11.75 -12.04
CA PRO A 509 -5.00 12.26 -12.14
C PRO A 509 -4.05 11.40 -11.29
N SER A 510 -2.88 11.09 -11.85
CA SER A 510 -1.87 10.25 -11.21
C SER A 510 -0.58 11.03 -11.02
N ARG A 511 0.03 10.86 -9.84
CA ARG A 511 1.32 11.48 -9.51
C ARG A 511 2.43 10.95 -10.40
N ALA A 512 3.41 11.80 -10.70
CA ALA A 512 4.65 11.38 -11.32
C ALA A 512 5.45 10.53 -10.32
N LEU A 513 6.01 9.43 -10.79
CA LEU A 513 6.84 8.52 -10.00
C LEU A 513 8.22 8.41 -10.64
N ALA A 514 9.19 7.93 -9.88
CA ALA A 514 10.55 7.77 -10.36
C ALA A 514 10.91 6.30 -10.64
N TYR A 515 9.95 5.47 -11.06
CA TYR A 515 10.20 4.10 -11.49
C TYR A 515 10.65 4.06 -12.96
N GLU A 516 11.74 3.36 -13.23
CA GLU A 516 12.12 2.94 -14.57
C GLU A 516 12.69 1.52 -14.48
N LEU A 517 11.82 0.54 -14.74
CA LEU A 517 12.06 -0.88 -14.47
C LEU A 517 12.18 -1.67 -15.77
N HIS A 518 13.13 -2.61 -15.79
CA HIS A 518 13.35 -3.49 -16.91
C HIS A 518 13.46 -4.93 -16.42
N ALA A 519 12.90 -5.86 -17.19
CA ALA A 519 13.22 -7.27 -17.09
C ALA A 519 13.28 -7.87 -18.50
N ASP A 520 14.24 -8.74 -18.72
CA ASP A 520 14.37 -9.54 -19.93
C ASP A 520 14.74 -10.99 -19.58
N ALA A 521 14.34 -11.93 -20.42
CA ALA A 521 14.58 -13.34 -20.21
C ALA A 521 15.30 -13.96 -21.41
N ARG A 522 16.27 -14.84 -21.13
CA ARG A 522 17.01 -15.61 -22.12
C ARG A 522 16.98 -17.09 -21.76
N HIS A 523 16.56 -17.92 -22.70
CA HIS A 523 16.67 -19.36 -22.55
C HIS A 523 18.13 -19.82 -22.80
N GLU A 524 18.72 -20.48 -21.83
CA GLU A 524 20.05 -21.07 -21.86
C GLU A 524 19.92 -22.56 -22.19
N LEU A 525 19.82 -22.86 -23.48
CA LEU A 525 19.54 -24.19 -24.02
C LEU A 525 20.43 -25.29 -23.42
N ALA A 526 21.74 -25.05 -23.32
CA ALA A 526 22.71 -26.05 -22.84
C ALA A 526 22.47 -26.47 -21.37
N GLN A 527 21.82 -25.64 -20.58
CA GLN A 527 21.55 -25.87 -19.16
C GLN A 527 20.08 -26.16 -18.88
N ASN A 528 19.23 -26.04 -19.89
CA ASN A 528 17.77 -26.06 -19.76
C ASN A 528 17.25 -25.12 -18.68
N LYS A 529 17.76 -23.86 -18.68
CA LYS A 529 17.39 -22.82 -17.73
C LYS A 529 16.97 -21.55 -18.43
N VAL A 530 16.13 -20.77 -17.77
CA VAL A 530 15.81 -19.40 -18.19
C VAL A 530 16.54 -18.43 -17.25
N ARG A 531 17.44 -17.65 -17.82
CA ARG A 531 18.06 -16.53 -17.12
C ARG A 531 17.17 -15.30 -17.24
N VAL A 532 16.77 -14.75 -16.12
CA VAL A 532 16.01 -13.49 -16.03
C VAL A 532 16.93 -12.41 -15.48
N ASN A 533 17.02 -11.28 -16.19
CA ASN A 533 17.77 -10.11 -15.76
C ASN A 533 16.80 -9.05 -15.32
N PHE A 534 17.04 -8.46 -14.16
CA PHE A 534 16.29 -7.32 -13.60
C PHE A 534 17.21 -6.12 -13.56
N ARG A 535 16.74 -4.99 -14.06
CA ARG A 535 17.48 -3.74 -14.00
C ARG A 535 16.55 -2.60 -13.64
N ASN A 536 16.99 -1.79 -12.70
CA ASN A 536 16.28 -0.61 -12.22
C ASN A 536 17.12 0.63 -12.55
N THR A 537 16.71 1.38 -13.54
CA THR A 537 17.36 2.64 -13.94
C THR A 537 16.66 3.88 -13.38
N GLY A 538 15.57 3.65 -12.62
CA GLY A 538 14.81 4.70 -11.95
C GLY A 538 15.45 5.19 -10.65
N GLY A 539 14.77 6.10 -9.98
CA GLY A 539 15.20 6.70 -8.70
C GLY A 539 14.60 6.03 -7.44
N LEU A 540 13.77 4.99 -7.59
CA LEU A 540 13.11 4.28 -6.49
C LEU A 540 13.46 2.79 -6.56
N GLY A 541 13.75 2.17 -5.42
CA GLY A 541 13.91 0.72 -5.35
C GLY A 541 12.59 -0.02 -5.65
N ALA A 542 12.69 -1.26 -6.09
CA ALA A 542 11.53 -2.07 -6.44
C ALA A 542 11.72 -3.53 -6.06
N VAL A 543 10.61 -4.20 -5.73
CA VAL A 543 10.54 -5.65 -5.62
C VAL A 543 9.86 -6.20 -6.87
N PHE A 544 10.54 -7.11 -7.57
CA PHE A 544 9.94 -7.87 -8.66
C PHE A 544 9.44 -9.21 -8.13
N HIS A 545 8.18 -9.52 -8.41
CA HIS A 545 7.57 -10.81 -8.07
C HIS A 545 7.55 -11.68 -9.32
N VAL A 546 8.13 -12.86 -9.26
CA VAL A 546 8.18 -13.79 -10.39
C VAL A 546 7.36 -15.04 -10.11
N TYR A 547 6.35 -15.28 -10.93
CA TYR A 547 5.46 -16.43 -10.87
C TYR A 547 5.72 -17.37 -12.03
N ASP A 548 5.88 -18.67 -11.75
CA ASP A 548 5.95 -19.72 -12.75
C ASP A 548 4.53 -20.17 -13.10
N GLN A 549 4.03 -19.75 -14.27
CA GLN A 549 2.67 -20.03 -14.71
C GLN A 549 2.45 -21.50 -15.10
N LEU A 550 3.52 -22.28 -15.30
CA LEU A 550 3.44 -23.73 -15.52
C LEU A 550 3.51 -24.53 -14.22
N GLN A 551 3.95 -23.90 -13.13
CA GLN A 551 4.12 -24.54 -11.81
C GLN A 551 3.64 -23.60 -10.70
N LEU A 552 2.34 -23.31 -10.68
CA LEU A 552 1.71 -22.36 -9.77
C LEU A 552 1.82 -22.73 -8.29
N GLU A 553 2.18 -23.99 -7.96
CA GLU A 553 2.47 -24.42 -6.59
C GLU A 553 3.85 -23.98 -6.08
N ARG A 554 4.75 -23.59 -6.97
CA ARG A 554 6.05 -23.05 -6.58
C ARG A 554 5.87 -21.76 -5.78
N ILE A 555 6.73 -21.54 -4.79
CA ILE A 555 6.82 -20.29 -4.07
C ILE A 555 7.26 -19.20 -5.07
N PRO A 556 6.49 -18.12 -5.21
CA PRO A 556 6.90 -16.99 -6.06
C PRO A 556 8.21 -16.42 -5.56
N ARG A 557 9.16 -16.14 -6.45
CA ARG A 557 10.42 -15.50 -6.10
C ARG A 557 10.29 -13.98 -6.10
N ARG A 558 10.97 -13.32 -5.17
CA ARG A 558 10.93 -11.88 -4.97
C ARG A 558 12.32 -11.28 -5.00
N TYR A 559 12.58 -10.45 -5.98
CA TYR A 559 13.89 -9.83 -6.22
C TYR A 559 13.83 -8.36 -5.84
N THR A 560 14.59 -7.95 -4.82
CA THR A 560 14.75 -6.53 -4.49
C THR A 560 15.89 -5.92 -5.28
N VAL A 561 15.59 -4.88 -6.06
CA VAL A 561 16.55 -4.16 -6.89
C VAL A 561 16.52 -2.67 -6.55
N GLU A 562 17.58 -2.18 -5.94
CA GLU A 562 17.72 -0.76 -5.61
C GLU A 562 17.78 0.11 -6.87
N ALA A 563 17.55 1.40 -6.70
CA ALA A 563 17.74 2.41 -7.74
C ALA A 563 19.15 2.35 -8.33
N GLY A 564 19.26 2.34 -9.66
CA GLY A 564 20.53 2.30 -10.39
C GLY A 564 21.25 0.96 -10.37
N LYS A 565 20.63 -0.12 -9.85
CA LYS A 565 21.25 -1.46 -9.76
C LYS A 565 20.59 -2.48 -10.69
N GLU A 566 21.25 -3.61 -10.83
CA GLU A 566 20.77 -4.77 -11.59
C GLU A 566 21.16 -6.08 -10.89
N LEU A 567 20.39 -7.13 -11.14
CA LEU A 567 20.71 -8.50 -10.76
C LEU A 567 20.12 -9.48 -11.78
N ALA A 568 20.57 -10.72 -11.73
CA ALA A 568 20.07 -11.77 -12.59
C ALA A 568 19.99 -13.09 -11.82
N ASP A 569 18.98 -13.87 -12.16
CA ASP A 569 18.82 -15.21 -11.60
C ASP A 569 18.40 -16.20 -12.69
N THR A 570 18.49 -17.50 -12.38
CA THR A 570 18.15 -18.59 -13.29
C THR A 570 16.99 -19.42 -12.75
N TRP A 571 16.06 -19.75 -13.64
CA TRP A 571 14.91 -20.60 -13.37
C TRP A 571 15.06 -21.93 -14.12
N ASP A 572 14.79 -23.03 -13.43
CA ASP A 572 14.74 -24.33 -14.09
C ASP A 572 13.52 -24.42 -14.99
N VAL A 573 13.72 -24.83 -16.23
CA VAL A 573 12.64 -25.08 -17.18
C VAL A 573 12.00 -26.42 -16.84
N GLY A 574 10.71 -26.42 -16.56
CA GLY A 574 9.93 -27.63 -16.32
C GLY A 574 9.61 -28.38 -17.62
N GLY A 575 10.46 -29.36 -18.02
CA GLY A 575 10.33 -30.02 -19.32
C GLY A 575 10.92 -29.17 -20.44
N ASP A 576 10.16 -28.98 -21.55
CA ASP A 576 10.63 -28.27 -22.75
C ASP A 576 10.13 -26.82 -22.85
N GLN A 577 9.36 -26.33 -21.87
CA GLN A 577 8.72 -25.02 -21.92
C GLN A 577 8.88 -24.26 -20.63
N TYR A 578 8.83 -22.94 -20.73
CA TYR A 578 8.73 -22.04 -19.59
C TYR A 578 7.65 -20.97 -19.82
N HIS A 579 7.03 -20.50 -18.73
CA HIS A 579 6.09 -19.40 -18.75
C HIS A 579 6.22 -18.64 -17.43
N LEU A 580 6.90 -17.50 -17.45
CA LEU A 580 7.17 -16.68 -16.28
C LEU A 580 6.45 -15.33 -16.37
N TRP A 581 5.79 -14.93 -15.29
CA TRP A 581 5.29 -13.59 -15.06
C TRP A 581 6.21 -12.85 -14.12
N VAL A 582 6.58 -11.62 -14.47
CA VAL A 582 7.35 -10.69 -13.63
C VAL A 582 6.49 -9.46 -13.38
N LEU A 583 6.02 -9.32 -12.14
CA LEU A 583 5.24 -8.18 -11.69
C LEU A 583 6.14 -7.21 -10.92
N GLY A 584 5.83 -5.91 -11.02
CA GLY A 584 6.48 -4.85 -10.26
C GLY A 584 5.49 -3.74 -9.88
N PRO A 585 5.98 -2.68 -9.23
CA PRO A 585 5.13 -1.56 -8.85
C PRO A 585 4.56 -0.83 -10.07
N ASN A 586 3.50 -0.06 -9.85
CA ASN A 586 2.88 0.85 -10.83
C ASN A 586 2.49 0.16 -12.16
N GLY A 587 1.91 -1.05 -12.08
CA GLY A 587 1.41 -1.80 -13.24
C GLY A 587 2.49 -2.42 -14.13
N PHE A 588 3.74 -2.48 -13.68
CA PHE A 588 4.81 -3.15 -14.43
C PHE A 588 4.53 -4.64 -14.54
N LEU A 589 4.48 -5.14 -15.80
CA LEU A 589 4.39 -6.56 -16.12
C LEU A 589 5.35 -6.90 -17.25
N ARG A 590 6.04 -8.01 -17.09
CA ARG A 590 6.71 -8.74 -18.16
C ARG A 590 6.25 -10.19 -18.13
N GLU A 591 5.93 -10.73 -19.30
CA GLU A 591 5.57 -12.13 -19.45
C GLU A 591 6.51 -12.76 -20.46
N PHE A 592 7.10 -13.89 -20.08
CA PHE A 592 8.08 -14.61 -20.86
C PHE A 592 7.61 -16.03 -21.08
N GLN A 593 7.34 -16.39 -22.33
CA GLN A 593 6.96 -17.73 -22.70
C GLN A 593 7.85 -18.21 -23.85
N GLY A 594 8.34 -19.44 -23.74
CA GLY A 594 9.19 -20.05 -24.75
C GLY A 594 9.54 -21.48 -24.39
N GLY A 595 10.54 -22.00 -25.06
CA GLY A 595 11.05 -23.37 -24.86
C GLY A 595 11.39 -24.05 -26.18
N GLY A 596 11.79 -25.34 -26.07
CA GLY A 596 12.30 -26.15 -27.18
C GLY A 596 13.79 -26.32 -27.07
N THR A 597 14.29 -27.44 -27.62
CA THR A 597 15.68 -27.85 -27.46
C THR A 597 16.56 -27.59 -28.69
N GLU A 598 15.97 -27.13 -29.81
CA GLU A 598 16.64 -27.19 -31.12
C GLU A 598 17.12 -25.83 -31.65
N ALA A 599 16.61 -24.69 -31.16
CA ALA A 599 16.98 -23.37 -31.68
C ALA A 599 17.08 -22.29 -30.61
N ALA A 600 18.00 -21.35 -30.79
CA ALA A 600 18.12 -20.19 -29.92
C ALA A 600 16.98 -19.21 -30.18
N GLU A 601 16.31 -18.80 -29.09
CA GLU A 601 15.16 -17.91 -29.12
C GLU A 601 15.52 -16.44 -29.48
N PRO A 602 14.58 -15.69 -30.06
CA PRO A 602 14.70 -14.26 -30.19
C PRO A 602 14.86 -13.57 -28.83
N GLN A 603 15.63 -12.48 -28.79
CA GLN A 603 15.80 -11.64 -27.62
C GLN A 603 15.06 -10.32 -27.85
N ALA A 604 14.19 -9.94 -26.91
CA ALA A 604 13.39 -8.73 -27.02
C ALA A 604 13.58 -7.83 -25.79
N ARG A 605 13.75 -6.53 -26.04
CA ARG A 605 13.90 -5.50 -24.99
C ARG A 605 13.08 -4.28 -25.32
N VAL A 606 12.55 -3.62 -24.30
CA VAL A 606 11.90 -2.32 -24.40
C VAL A 606 12.85 -1.26 -23.88
N HIS A 607 13.03 -0.20 -24.67
CA HIS A 607 13.75 1.01 -24.32
C HIS A 607 12.74 2.15 -24.10
N TYR A 608 13.01 2.98 -23.12
CA TYR A 608 12.19 4.12 -22.76
C TYR A 608 12.83 5.42 -23.25
N ASP A 609 12.04 6.29 -23.92
CA ASP A 609 12.40 7.66 -24.25
C ASP A 609 11.37 8.59 -23.62
N ALA A 610 11.62 8.95 -22.37
CA ALA A 610 10.75 9.82 -21.59
C ALA A 610 10.57 11.22 -22.21
N HIS A 611 11.60 11.75 -22.83
CA HIS A 611 11.57 13.08 -23.48
C HIS A 611 10.67 13.10 -24.72
N ARG A 612 10.64 12.00 -25.47
CA ARG A 612 9.78 11.86 -26.65
C ARG A 612 8.45 11.18 -26.36
N HIS A 613 8.16 10.86 -25.11
CA HIS A 613 6.98 10.11 -24.70
C HIS A 613 6.81 8.82 -25.49
N MET A 614 7.89 8.05 -25.67
CA MET A 614 7.96 6.95 -26.60
C MET A 614 8.61 5.72 -25.97
N ILE A 615 8.14 4.54 -26.39
CA ILE A 615 8.85 3.28 -26.17
C ILE A 615 9.33 2.71 -27.51
N GLU A 616 10.45 2.00 -27.46
CA GLU A 616 11.02 1.26 -28.58
C GLU A 616 11.20 -0.21 -28.19
N LEU A 617 10.54 -1.12 -28.92
CA LEU A 617 10.82 -2.54 -28.85
C LEU A 617 11.97 -2.84 -29.82
N THR A 618 13.06 -3.42 -29.31
CA THR A 618 14.16 -3.97 -30.11
C THR A 618 14.17 -5.47 -29.99
N VAL A 619 14.19 -6.17 -31.12
CA VAL A 619 14.27 -7.65 -31.17
C VAL A 619 15.45 -8.06 -32.04
N THR A 620 16.23 -9.04 -31.55
CA THR A 620 17.28 -9.73 -32.30
C THR A 620 16.94 -11.21 -32.36
N SER A 621 17.23 -11.85 -33.47
CA SER A 621 17.06 -13.30 -33.65
C SER A 621 18.30 -13.90 -34.30
N PRO A 622 18.70 -15.14 -33.94
CA PRO A 622 19.76 -15.87 -34.62
C PRO A 622 19.32 -16.33 -36.01
N GLU A 623 18.01 -16.44 -36.24
CA GLU A 623 17.43 -16.91 -37.51
C GLU A 623 16.46 -15.90 -38.13
N ALA A 624 16.17 -16.06 -39.42
CA ALA A 624 15.13 -15.27 -40.08
C ALA A 624 13.75 -15.67 -39.55
N LEU A 625 12.99 -14.71 -39.01
CA LEU A 625 11.70 -14.97 -38.39
C LEU A 625 10.76 -13.76 -38.58
N ALA A 626 9.48 -13.99 -38.69
CA ALA A 626 8.46 -12.96 -38.67
C ALA A 626 7.68 -13.02 -37.35
N LEU A 627 7.71 -11.92 -36.59
CA LEU A 627 6.89 -11.75 -35.38
C LEU A 627 5.59 -11.03 -35.70
N THR A 628 4.56 -11.39 -34.94
CA THR A 628 3.34 -10.63 -34.84
C THR A 628 3.36 -9.86 -33.51
N ILE A 629 3.09 -8.56 -33.56
CA ILE A 629 2.95 -7.74 -32.36
C ILE A 629 1.48 -7.35 -32.23
N VAL A 630 0.89 -7.63 -31.08
CA VAL A 630 -0.52 -7.34 -30.78
C VAL A 630 -0.59 -6.34 -29.64
N ALA A 631 -1.38 -5.29 -29.76
CA ALA A 631 -1.75 -4.45 -28.64
C ALA A 631 -2.81 -5.18 -27.79
N ASN A 632 -2.56 -5.37 -26.51
CA ASN A 632 -3.52 -5.95 -25.57
C ASN A 632 -4.44 -4.89 -25.00
N ALA A 633 -3.96 -3.64 -24.91
CA ALA A 633 -4.72 -2.47 -24.47
C ALA A 633 -4.08 -1.17 -24.97
N HIS A 634 -4.78 -0.06 -24.71
CA HIS A 634 -4.36 1.34 -24.95
C HIS A 634 -4.24 1.75 -26.42
N ARG A 635 -4.34 0.82 -27.34
CA ARG A 635 -4.24 1.08 -28.80
C ARG A 635 -5.22 0.20 -29.57
N ALA A 636 -5.78 0.78 -30.62
CA ALA A 636 -6.68 0.08 -31.53
C ALA A 636 -6.01 -0.28 -32.88
N ASP A 637 -4.79 0.24 -33.14
CA ASP A 637 -4.03 -0.07 -34.35
C ASP A 637 -3.20 -1.37 -34.16
N GLY A 638 -3.08 -2.12 -35.21
CA GLY A 638 -2.41 -3.43 -35.18
C GLY A 638 -3.33 -4.55 -35.72
N PRO A 639 -2.90 -5.84 -35.71
CA PRO A 639 -1.58 -6.30 -35.35
C PRO A 639 -0.49 -5.84 -36.31
N TRP A 640 0.75 -5.75 -35.82
CA TRP A 640 1.90 -5.39 -36.64
C TRP A 640 2.79 -6.59 -36.92
N LYS A 641 3.43 -6.60 -38.10
CA LYS A 641 4.44 -7.59 -38.46
C LYS A 641 5.83 -6.98 -38.29
N LEU A 642 6.77 -7.73 -37.74
CA LEU A 642 8.18 -7.39 -37.62
C LEU A 642 9.03 -8.52 -38.19
N ALA A 643 9.67 -8.27 -39.34
CA ALA A 643 10.58 -9.21 -39.94
C ALA A 643 11.96 -9.11 -39.29
N LEU A 644 12.48 -10.24 -38.86
CA LEU A 644 13.80 -10.38 -38.26
C LEU A 644 14.77 -11.04 -39.30
N ALA A 645 15.97 -10.48 -39.40
CA ALA A 645 17.08 -11.08 -40.14
C ALA A 645 18.15 -11.58 -39.14
N PRO A 646 18.85 -12.67 -39.44
CA PRO A 646 19.84 -13.26 -38.56
C PRO A 646 20.86 -12.24 -38.04
N GLY A 647 20.96 -12.13 -36.70
CA GLY A 647 21.91 -11.25 -36.01
C GLY A 647 21.71 -9.74 -36.21
N ARG A 648 20.65 -9.30 -36.89
CA ARG A 648 20.34 -7.89 -37.09
C ARG A 648 19.19 -7.46 -36.19
N PRO A 649 19.36 -6.36 -35.39
CA PRO A 649 18.25 -5.80 -34.61
C PRO A 649 17.15 -5.27 -35.51
N ALA A 650 15.89 -5.60 -35.20
CA ALA A 650 14.72 -4.96 -35.75
C ALA A 650 14.00 -4.19 -34.68
N THR A 651 13.49 -3.00 -34.99
CA THR A 651 12.88 -2.10 -34.01
C THR A 651 11.48 -1.68 -34.40
N ARG A 652 10.64 -1.43 -33.38
CA ARG A 652 9.37 -0.76 -33.55
C ARG A 652 9.15 0.23 -32.42
N ARG A 653 8.59 1.41 -32.75
CA ARG A 653 8.37 2.53 -31.85
C ARG A 653 6.89 2.87 -31.72
N TRP A 654 6.49 3.32 -30.52
CA TRP A 654 5.16 3.82 -30.26
C TRP A 654 5.22 5.08 -29.42
N LEU A 655 4.49 6.10 -29.85
CA LEU A 655 4.17 7.27 -29.02
C LEU A 655 3.08 6.89 -28.03
N LEU A 656 3.22 7.33 -26.77
CA LEU A 656 2.32 6.98 -25.67
C LEU A 656 1.53 8.16 -25.11
N SER A 657 1.66 9.36 -25.70
CA SER A 657 0.96 10.56 -25.22
C SER A 657 -0.56 10.41 -25.19
N GLU A 658 -1.15 9.67 -26.14
CA GLU A 658 -2.61 9.48 -26.23
C GLU A 658 -3.14 8.45 -25.21
N SER A 659 -2.30 7.55 -24.70
CA SER A 659 -2.65 6.52 -23.74
C SER A 659 -2.38 6.90 -22.27
N GLY A 660 -2.01 8.17 -22.00
CA GLY A 660 -1.55 8.58 -20.67
C GLY A 660 -0.23 7.94 -20.25
N HIS A 661 0.58 7.60 -21.24
CA HIS A 661 1.88 6.91 -21.14
C HIS A 661 1.81 5.42 -20.77
N TRP A 662 0.62 4.81 -20.78
CA TRP A 662 0.42 3.39 -20.56
C TRP A 662 0.62 2.60 -21.86
N TYR A 663 1.18 1.39 -21.71
CA TYR A 663 1.39 0.47 -22.83
C TYR A 663 1.12 -0.97 -22.39
N ASP A 664 0.64 -1.79 -23.31
CA ASP A 664 0.48 -3.22 -23.14
C ASP A 664 0.43 -3.89 -24.52
N PHE A 665 1.49 -4.64 -24.86
CA PHE A 665 1.58 -5.35 -26.12
C PHE A 665 2.32 -6.67 -25.96
N THR A 666 2.04 -7.62 -26.86
CA THR A 666 2.68 -8.93 -26.95
C THR A 666 3.36 -9.07 -28.30
N ALA A 667 4.65 -9.38 -28.30
CA ALA A 667 5.39 -9.81 -29.48
C ALA A 667 5.51 -11.34 -29.48
N GLN A 668 5.07 -12.01 -30.54
CA GLN A 668 4.95 -13.46 -30.53
C GLN A 668 5.27 -14.12 -31.89
N SER A 669 5.73 -15.39 -31.83
CA SER A 669 5.82 -16.37 -32.91
C SER A 669 5.02 -17.61 -32.52
N GLN A 670 5.26 -18.75 -33.17
CA GLN A 670 4.54 -20.00 -32.86
C GLN A 670 4.86 -20.55 -31.46
N THR A 671 6.12 -20.48 -31.04
CA THR A 671 6.61 -21.11 -29.80
C THR A 671 7.19 -20.11 -28.78
N TRP A 672 7.25 -18.84 -29.14
CA TRP A 672 7.86 -17.78 -28.33
C TRP A 672 6.94 -16.59 -28.20
N SER A 673 6.85 -16.05 -26.99
CA SER A 673 6.05 -14.86 -26.70
C SER A 673 6.70 -14.00 -25.61
N ARG A 674 6.58 -12.68 -25.78
CA ARG A 674 7.01 -11.67 -24.80
C ARG A 674 5.94 -10.60 -24.70
N ARG A 675 5.35 -10.43 -23.51
CA ARG A 675 4.42 -9.33 -23.22
C ARG A 675 5.11 -8.27 -22.38
N PHE A 676 4.81 -7.03 -22.71
CA PHE A 676 5.33 -5.85 -22.06
C PHE A 676 4.17 -4.93 -21.70
N ALA A 677 3.93 -4.71 -20.39
CA ALA A 677 2.95 -3.75 -19.94
C ALA A 677 3.55 -2.86 -18.82
N GLY A 678 2.98 -1.67 -18.66
CA GLY A 678 3.38 -0.71 -17.64
C GLY A 678 3.12 0.73 -18.08
N ARG A 679 3.70 1.66 -17.33
CA ARG A 679 3.67 3.09 -17.60
C ARG A 679 5.06 3.61 -17.87
N LEU A 680 5.20 4.46 -18.89
CA LEU A 680 6.40 5.25 -19.11
C LEU A 680 6.34 6.46 -18.16
N GLU A 681 7.22 6.52 -17.19
CA GLU A 681 7.37 7.69 -16.31
C GLU A 681 8.19 8.78 -17.00
N THR A 682 7.62 9.97 -17.08
CA THR A 682 8.21 11.11 -17.79
C THR A 682 8.67 12.22 -16.84
N GLY A 683 8.53 12.02 -15.53
CA GLY A 683 8.73 13.07 -14.52
C GLY A 683 7.54 14.04 -14.43
N LEU A 684 6.53 13.89 -15.28
CA LEU A 684 5.32 14.70 -15.27
C LEU A 684 4.12 13.92 -14.72
N HIS A 685 3.20 14.62 -14.07
CA HIS A 685 1.93 14.06 -13.67
C HIS A 685 1.15 13.54 -14.89
N GLY A 686 0.34 12.51 -14.69
CA GLY A 686 -0.43 11.89 -15.76
C GLY A 686 -1.81 11.42 -15.29
N VAL A 687 -2.24 10.28 -15.80
CA VAL A 687 -3.49 9.64 -15.43
C VAL A 687 -3.24 8.20 -14.99
N SER A 688 -4.13 7.66 -14.15
CA SER A 688 -4.18 6.23 -13.83
C SER A 688 -4.44 5.41 -15.09
N ASP A 689 -4.20 4.09 -15.04
CA ASP A 689 -4.38 3.23 -16.21
C ASP A 689 -5.80 3.33 -16.77
N PRO A 690 -5.97 3.81 -18.02
CA PRO A 690 -7.29 3.96 -18.64
C PRO A 690 -8.01 2.63 -18.91
N ALA A 691 -7.27 1.52 -18.88
CA ALA A 691 -7.82 0.19 -19.10
C ALA A 691 -8.26 -0.51 -17.81
N ILE A 692 -8.05 0.10 -16.65
CA ILE A 692 -8.64 -0.36 -15.39
C ILE A 692 -10.12 0.02 -15.36
N ALA A 693 -10.97 -0.91 -15.72
CA ALA A 693 -12.42 -0.80 -15.49
C ALA A 693 -13.06 -2.17 -15.64
N LEU A 694 -13.95 -2.50 -14.73
CA LEU A 694 -14.90 -3.60 -14.93
C LEU A 694 -16.23 -3.00 -15.34
N SER A 695 -16.73 -3.35 -16.53
CA SER A 695 -18.04 -2.94 -17.07
C SER A 695 -19.20 -3.64 -16.36
#